data_ffe21ad14d4ef33f7a83dd0bc5d08f17
#
_entry.id   ffe21ad14d4ef33f7a83dd0bc5d08f17
#
_cell.length_a   1.000
_cell.length_b   1.000
_cell.length_c   1.000
_cell.angle_alpha   90.00
_cell.angle_beta   90.00
_cell.angle_gamma   90.00
#
_symmetry.space_group_name_H-M   'P 1'
#
loop_
_entity.id
_entity.type
_entity.pdbx_description
1 polymer ?
#
loop_
_entity_poly.entity_id
_entity_poly.type
_entity_poly.pdbx_seq_one_letter_code
_entity_poly.pdbx_strand_id
1 'polypeptide(L)'
;MEYNFKEIESKWQHRWQEEGTYRVEADPSRPKYYVLDMFPYPSGAGLHVGHPLGYIASDIYARYKRLKGFNVLHPMGYDAFGLPAEQYAIQTGQHPAVTTERNTARYREQLDKIGFSFDWSREVRTCDPKYYKWTQWAFLRMFDHWYDRTLQKARPIAELTASFAASGTEGIDAACTHEMSFTAAEWNGWDEARREQVLQNYRLAYRADTMVNWCPKLGTVLANDEVRDGLSVRGGYPVEQKRMKQWLLRVTAYAERMLNGLDSLAWSDSLKEIQRNWIGRSVGAQVFFDIAGSERKLEIFTTRPDTIFGVTFMVIAPEHEWVAELTTDENRPAVEAYIEQTKKRSERERIAETRRVSGVATGSFAVNPFTGKRIPIYVSDYVLAGYGTGAIMAVPAHDSRDWAFARHFGLDIVPVVEGGDVERESYDAKEGRLINSDFLNGMEVKEAIARMFDEIERRGLGKRLVNYRLRDAIFSRQRYWGEPFPIYYRNDIACPLADEQLPLTLPAIENFGPTAEGEPPLARAKGWTTPEGYPYELSTMPGFAGSSAYYLRYMDPHNDHALVGSKANTYWRNVDLYVGGIEHATGHLMYSRFWNMFLYDLGYVCEQEPFQKLVNQGMIQGRSNFVYRVVGTNKFVSLGLRDQYETQEIHVDVNIVRNDILDLDAFRAWMPDFRDAEFILEDGKYVCGWAIEKMSKSMYNVVNPDRIIELYGADTLRMYEMFLGPLEQAKPWDTNGIDGVHKFLRRFWRLYFDRDGRLAVTDEEPTEEELRTLHKTIRKVTDDIENFSFNTAVAAFMICLNELGDCPKRRVLEPLAVLIAPFAPHLAEELWEALGHTTTVCDATYPVCEEKYLVRSTFEYPVSVNGKLRFKKEYAVAMTPAEIQAAVVTEPEAQKWLDGKTPKKVIVVPGKIINIVI
;
A
#
# COMPACT_ATOMS: atom_id res chain seq x y z
N MET A 1 34.50 27.51 13.52
CA MET A 1 33.22 27.69 12.77
C MET A 1 32.19 26.77 13.37
N GLU A 2 31.07 27.29 13.81
CA GLU A 2 29.96 26.40 14.20
C GLU A 2 29.38 25.70 12.97
N TYR A 3 28.83 24.53 13.18
CA TYR A 3 28.09 23.81 12.11
C TYR A 3 26.94 24.67 11.59
N ASN A 4 27.15 25.36 10.45
CA ASN A 4 26.16 26.18 9.79
C ASN A 4 25.40 25.36 8.74
N PHE A 5 24.44 24.57 9.21
CA PHE A 5 23.68 23.69 8.33
C PHE A 5 22.96 24.45 7.22
N LYS A 6 22.50 25.69 7.45
CA LYS A 6 21.77 26.48 6.42
C LYS A 6 22.64 26.79 5.19
N GLU A 7 23.88 27.20 5.41
CA GLU A 7 24.81 27.47 4.32
C GLU A 7 25.24 26.17 3.62
N ILE A 8 25.54 25.13 4.40
CA ILE A 8 25.97 23.83 3.89
C ILE A 8 24.88 23.20 3.02
N GLU A 9 23.66 23.12 3.53
CA GLU A 9 22.52 22.52 2.83
C GLU A 9 22.19 23.30 1.56
N SER A 10 22.14 24.63 1.62
CA SER A 10 21.89 25.47 0.44
C SER A 10 22.98 25.30 -0.63
N LYS A 11 24.27 25.27 -0.24
CA LYS A 11 25.42 25.06 -1.12
C LYS A 11 25.29 23.75 -1.88
N TRP A 12 25.01 22.65 -1.18
CA TRP A 12 25.02 21.33 -1.77
C TRP A 12 23.77 21.02 -2.59
N GLN A 13 22.60 21.47 -2.16
CA GLN A 13 21.37 21.38 -2.97
C GLN A 13 21.52 22.10 -4.32
N HIS A 14 22.11 23.29 -4.32
CA HIS A 14 22.36 24.04 -5.53
C HIS A 14 23.37 23.34 -6.44
N ARG A 15 24.46 22.85 -5.87
CA ARG A 15 25.50 22.13 -6.62
C ARG A 15 25.01 20.84 -7.24
N TRP A 16 24.26 20.01 -6.50
CA TRP A 16 23.68 18.78 -7.03
C TRP A 16 22.75 19.05 -8.20
N GLN A 17 22.00 20.13 -8.14
CA GLN A 17 21.09 20.53 -9.20
C GLN A 17 21.84 21.02 -10.45
N GLU A 18 22.85 21.88 -10.29
CA GLU A 18 23.64 22.42 -11.38
C GLU A 18 24.47 21.33 -12.08
N GLU A 19 25.10 20.46 -11.34
CA GLU A 19 25.94 19.39 -11.86
C GLU A 19 25.13 18.17 -12.35
N GLY A 20 23.84 18.09 -12.02
CA GLY A 20 22.99 16.92 -12.33
C GLY A 20 23.52 15.64 -11.66
N THR A 21 24.00 15.73 -10.43
CA THR A 21 24.72 14.67 -9.68
C THR A 21 23.98 13.34 -9.68
N TYR A 22 22.65 13.36 -9.65
CA TYR A 22 21.82 12.16 -9.56
C TYR A 22 21.22 11.72 -10.88
N ARG A 23 21.54 12.41 -11.96
CA ARG A 23 21.12 12.02 -13.31
C ARG A 23 21.76 10.69 -13.69
N VAL A 24 20.95 9.77 -14.23
CA VAL A 24 21.38 8.42 -14.56
C VAL A 24 20.93 8.03 -15.96
N GLU A 25 21.83 7.35 -16.68
CA GLU A 25 21.53 6.70 -17.96
C GLU A 25 21.81 5.20 -17.86
N ALA A 26 21.23 4.42 -18.76
CA ALA A 26 21.50 2.99 -18.83
C ALA A 26 22.98 2.74 -19.15
N ASP A 27 23.68 2.05 -18.26
CA ASP A 27 25.10 1.71 -18.40
C ASP A 27 25.30 0.19 -18.21
N PRO A 28 25.40 -0.59 -19.30
CA PRO A 28 25.59 -2.04 -19.23
C PRO A 28 26.89 -2.49 -18.54
N SER A 29 27.86 -1.60 -18.34
CA SER A 29 29.12 -1.92 -17.64
C SER A 29 28.94 -1.98 -16.11
N ARG A 30 27.83 -1.47 -15.59
CA ARG A 30 27.53 -1.40 -14.15
C ARG A 30 26.26 -2.20 -13.82
N PRO A 31 26.22 -2.90 -12.68
CA PRO A 31 24.97 -3.52 -12.22
C PRO A 31 23.94 -2.44 -11.91
N LYS A 32 22.71 -2.64 -12.38
CA LYS A 32 21.62 -1.71 -12.14
C LYS A 32 21.03 -1.90 -10.74
N TYR A 33 20.48 -0.83 -10.19
CA TYR A 33 19.58 -0.90 -9.04
C TYR A 33 18.48 0.14 -9.20
N TYR A 34 17.23 -0.30 -9.26
CA TYR A 34 16.08 0.57 -9.42
C TYR A 34 15.34 0.70 -8.08
N VAL A 35 15.44 1.86 -7.45
CA VAL A 35 14.71 2.25 -6.24
C VAL A 35 13.52 3.10 -6.64
N LEU A 36 12.34 2.77 -6.16
CA LEU A 36 11.11 3.49 -6.47
C LEU A 36 10.35 3.81 -5.19
N ASP A 37 9.83 5.02 -5.11
CA ASP A 37 8.86 5.46 -4.12
C ASP A 37 7.47 5.55 -4.72
N MET A 38 6.43 5.30 -3.92
CA MET A 38 5.09 5.68 -4.32
C MET A 38 5.01 7.20 -4.39
N PHE A 39 4.82 7.73 -5.61
CA PHE A 39 4.82 9.16 -5.84
C PHE A 39 3.62 9.87 -5.20
N PRO A 40 3.77 11.14 -4.78
CA PRO A 40 2.73 11.83 -4.03
C PRO A 40 1.60 12.35 -4.90
N TYR A 41 0.41 12.51 -4.29
CA TYR A 41 -0.68 13.30 -4.83
C TYR A 41 -0.51 14.78 -4.45
N PRO A 42 -0.34 15.71 -5.39
CA PRO A 42 -0.20 17.15 -5.08
C PRO A 42 -1.57 17.78 -4.76
N SER A 43 -2.27 17.23 -3.78
CA SER A 43 -3.66 17.56 -3.44
C SER A 43 -3.83 18.61 -2.33
N GLY A 44 -2.76 19.31 -1.95
CA GLY A 44 -2.82 20.27 -0.86
C GLY A 44 -1.61 21.20 -0.84
N ALA A 45 -1.57 22.11 0.14
CA ALA A 45 -0.56 23.19 0.23
C ALA A 45 0.86 22.71 0.64
N GLY A 46 1.20 21.44 0.46
CA GLY A 46 2.52 20.88 0.73
C GLY A 46 2.50 19.62 1.59
N LEU A 47 3.71 19.10 1.84
CA LEU A 47 3.98 17.95 2.66
C LEU A 47 3.86 18.25 4.16
N HIS A 48 3.56 17.26 4.97
CA HIS A 48 3.83 17.23 6.41
C HIS A 48 4.92 16.22 6.73
N VAL A 49 5.49 16.28 7.95
CA VAL A 49 6.62 15.43 8.37
C VAL A 49 6.36 13.91 8.27
N GLY A 50 5.13 13.47 8.09
CA GLY A 50 4.83 12.05 7.89
C GLY A 50 5.05 11.57 6.45
N HIS A 51 5.11 12.46 5.45
CA HIS A 51 5.32 12.07 4.06
C HIS A 51 6.76 11.63 3.74
N PRO A 52 7.82 12.31 4.26
CA PRO A 52 9.19 11.98 3.90
C PRO A 52 9.70 10.66 4.46
N LEU A 53 9.03 10.04 5.45
CA LEU A 53 9.51 8.83 6.12
C LEU A 53 9.95 7.72 5.14
N GLY A 54 9.09 7.36 4.19
CA GLY A 54 9.38 6.38 3.16
C GLY A 54 10.47 6.86 2.21
N TYR A 55 10.41 8.13 1.79
CA TYR A 55 11.35 8.73 0.86
C TYR A 55 12.77 8.84 1.45
N ILE A 56 12.89 9.10 2.75
CA ILE A 56 14.19 9.11 3.44
C ILE A 56 14.76 7.68 3.49
N ALA A 57 13.92 6.69 3.80
CA ALA A 57 14.34 5.30 3.85
C ALA A 57 14.84 4.79 2.50
N SER A 58 14.11 5.06 1.41
CA SER A 58 14.50 4.71 0.05
C SER A 58 15.75 5.46 -0.40
N ASP A 59 15.88 6.74 -0.07
CA ASP A 59 17.03 7.56 -0.40
C ASP A 59 18.31 7.10 0.30
N ILE A 60 18.23 6.71 1.57
CA ILE A 60 19.34 6.08 2.29
C ILE A 60 19.80 4.84 1.54
N TYR A 61 18.87 3.99 1.14
CA TYR A 61 19.18 2.76 0.42
C TYR A 61 19.73 3.03 -0.99
N ALA A 62 19.18 4.00 -1.71
CA ALA A 62 19.65 4.43 -3.02
C ALA A 62 21.10 4.94 -2.95
N ARG A 63 21.42 5.82 -2.00
CA ARG A 63 22.78 6.32 -1.78
C ARG A 63 23.74 5.21 -1.39
N TYR A 64 23.32 4.30 -0.52
CA TYR A 64 24.10 3.13 -0.13
C TYR A 64 24.44 2.25 -1.35
N LYS A 65 23.46 1.91 -2.19
CA LYS A 65 23.70 1.12 -3.39
C LYS A 65 24.62 1.85 -4.41
N ARG A 66 24.52 3.16 -4.52
CA ARG A 66 25.42 3.97 -5.34
C ARG A 66 26.87 3.88 -4.85
N LEU A 67 27.10 4.04 -3.55
CA LEU A 67 28.40 3.87 -2.90
C LEU A 67 28.94 2.43 -3.05
N LYS A 68 28.06 1.43 -3.21
CA LYS A 68 28.43 0.03 -3.51
C LYS A 68 28.73 -0.20 -5.01
N GLY A 69 28.72 0.83 -5.84
CA GLY A 69 29.07 0.77 -7.24
C GLY A 69 27.94 0.45 -8.21
N PHE A 70 26.69 0.37 -7.75
CA PHE A 70 25.53 0.19 -8.61
C PHE A 70 25.23 1.44 -9.42
N ASN A 71 24.66 1.24 -10.62
CA ASN A 71 24.03 2.29 -11.39
C ASN A 71 22.57 2.42 -10.89
N VAL A 72 22.28 3.48 -10.12
CA VAL A 72 21.04 3.59 -9.37
C VAL A 72 20.06 4.51 -10.07
N LEU A 73 18.90 3.98 -10.45
CA LEU A 73 17.72 4.75 -10.88
C LEU A 73 16.83 5.04 -9.65
N HIS A 74 16.71 6.31 -9.29
CA HIS A 74 15.84 6.77 -8.22
C HIS A 74 15.05 7.99 -8.70
N PRO A 75 13.93 7.78 -9.43
CA PRO A 75 13.12 8.84 -10.00
C PRO A 75 12.05 9.34 -9.04
N MET A 76 11.47 10.51 -9.35
CA MET A 76 10.32 11.06 -8.65
C MET A 76 9.41 11.79 -9.64
N GLY A 77 8.13 11.87 -9.31
CA GLY A 77 7.10 12.56 -10.08
C GLY A 77 5.82 12.74 -9.25
N TYR A 78 4.68 12.91 -9.93
CA TYR A 78 3.43 13.26 -9.26
C TYR A 78 2.24 12.52 -9.86
N ASP A 79 1.43 11.90 -8.98
CA ASP A 79 0.11 11.42 -9.33
C ASP A 79 -0.86 12.61 -9.30
N ALA A 80 -1.09 13.21 -10.45
CA ALA A 80 -1.67 14.54 -10.56
C ALA A 80 -3.11 14.57 -11.10
N PHE A 81 -3.64 13.40 -11.51
CA PHE A 81 -5.04 13.23 -11.87
C PHE A 81 -5.88 12.68 -10.71
N GLY A 82 -7.18 12.69 -10.88
CA GLY A 82 -8.14 12.05 -9.99
C GLY A 82 -8.81 12.98 -8.98
N LEU A 83 -9.63 12.36 -8.15
CA LEU A 83 -10.50 13.01 -7.18
C LEU A 83 -9.78 13.96 -6.21
N PRO A 84 -8.59 13.64 -5.68
CA PRO A 84 -7.91 14.52 -4.72
C PRO A 84 -7.60 15.91 -5.25
N ALA A 85 -7.05 15.99 -6.46
CA ALA A 85 -6.69 17.26 -7.09
C ALA A 85 -7.93 18.06 -7.52
N GLU A 86 -8.93 17.37 -8.07
CA GLU A 86 -10.18 18.01 -8.50
C GLU A 86 -10.96 18.58 -7.33
N GLN A 87 -11.08 17.85 -6.21
CA GLN A 87 -11.75 18.38 -5.01
C GLN A 87 -11.06 19.60 -4.41
N TYR A 88 -9.73 19.58 -4.37
CA TYR A 88 -8.99 20.77 -3.92
C TYR A 88 -9.23 21.98 -4.83
N ALA A 89 -9.29 21.76 -6.13
CA ALA A 89 -9.62 22.80 -7.12
C ALA A 89 -11.04 23.35 -6.93
N ILE A 90 -12.03 22.49 -6.72
CA ILE A 90 -13.42 22.89 -6.42
C ILE A 90 -13.47 23.73 -5.13
N GLN A 91 -12.80 23.30 -4.05
CA GLN A 91 -12.76 24.01 -2.77
C GLN A 91 -12.12 25.40 -2.88
N THR A 92 -11.11 25.52 -3.73
CA THR A 92 -10.38 26.79 -3.93
C THR A 92 -10.99 27.68 -5.01
N GLY A 93 -12.02 27.22 -5.74
CA GLY A 93 -12.65 27.94 -6.84
C GLY A 93 -11.75 28.14 -8.05
N GLN A 94 -10.73 27.30 -8.23
CA GLN A 94 -9.75 27.39 -9.32
C GLN A 94 -9.85 26.18 -10.26
N HIS A 95 -9.30 26.30 -11.47
CA HIS A 95 -9.24 25.18 -12.40
C HIS A 95 -8.21 24.13 -11.90
N PRO A 96 -8.48 22.82 -12.01
CA PRO A 96 -7.59 21.75 -11.51
C PRO A 96 -6.17 21.83 -12.05
N ALA A 97 -5.98 22.19 -13.32
CA ALA A 97 -4.65 22.35 -13.91
C ALA A 97 -3.80 23.41 -13.18
N VAL A 98 -4.40 24.54 -12.80
CA VAL A 98 -3.72 25.65 -12.11
C VAL A 98 -3.33 25.24 -10.69
N THR A 99 -4.26 24.62 -9.96
CA THR A 99 -3.98 24.17 -8.58
C THR A 99 -2.96 23.06 -8.55
N THR A 100 -3.02 22.14 -9.49
CA THR A 100 -2.06 21.03 -9.63
C THR A 100 -0.66 21.55 -9.91
N GLU A 101 -0.49 22.47 -10.85
CA GLU A 101 0.81 23.05 -11.17
C GLU A 101 1.43 23.75 -9.95
N ARG A 102 0.65 24.58 -9.26
CA ARG A 102 1.12 25.27 -8.05
C ARG A 102 1.50 24.29 -6.93
N ASN A 103 0.68 23.28 -6.69
CA ASN A 103 0.93 22.28 -5.65
C ASN A 103 2.15 21.41 -6.00
N THR A 104 2.30 21.03 -7.25
CA THR A 104 3.48 20.29 -7.73
C THR A 104 4.76 21.08 -7.51
N ALA A 105 4.76 22.38 -7.86
CA ALA A 105 5.91 23.25 -7.61
C ALA A 105 6.25 23.34 -6.12
N ARG A 106 5.23 23.41 -5.26
CA ARG A 106 5.41 23.43 -3.80
C ARG A 106 5.99 22.13 -3.25
N TYR A 107 5.48 21.00 -3.71
CA TYR A 107 6.01 19.68 -3.32
C TYR A 107 7.46 19.54 -3.76
N ARG A 108 7.79 19.96 -5.00
CA ARG A 108 9.15 19.96 -5.52
C ARG A 108 10.10 20.78 -4.64
N GLU A 109 9.73 22.00 -4.29
CA GLU A 109 10.52 22.86 -3.39
C GLU A 109 10.82 22.17 -2.05
N GLN A 110 9.82 21.52 -1.45
CA GLN A 110 9.98 20.83 -0.17
C GLN A 110 10.87 19.58 -0.29
N LEU A 111 10.71 18.79 -1.36
CA LEU A 111 11.55 17.62 -1.61
C LEU A 111 13.02 18.00 -1.88
N ASP A 112 13.23 19.07 -2.65
CA ASP A 112 14.59 19.59 -2.89
C ASP A 112 15.26 20.04 -1.59
N LYS A 113 14.54 20.72 -0.68
CA LYS A 113 15.05 21.14 0.63
C LYS A 113 15.43 19.97 1.55
N ILE A 114 14.77 18.82 1.44
CA ILE A 114 15.13 17.63 2.21
C ILE A 114 16.39 16.95 1.67
N GLY A 115 16.77 17.25 0.42
CA GLY A 115 18.01 16.81 -0.17
C GLY A 115 18.00 15.35 -0.62
N PHE A 116 16.95 14.92 -1.33
CA PHE A 116 16.86 13.58 -1.91
C PHE A 116 17.76 13.41 -3.14
N SER A 117 18.20 12.18 -3.40
CA SER A 117 18.97 11.81 -4.58
C SER A 117 18.09 11.42 -5.78
N PHE A 118 17.00 12.14 -5.97
CA PHE A 118 16.11 11.89 -7.10
C PHE A 118 16.69 12.36 -8.44
N ASP A 119 16.55 11.53 -9.46
CA ASP A 119 16.80 11.94 -10.86
C ASP A 119 15.59 12.71 -11.41
N TRP A 120 15.59 14.01 -11.20
CA TRP A 120 14.52 14.89 -11.67
C TRP A 120 14.44 15.06 -13.18
N SER A 121 15.45 14.65 -13.93
CA SER A 121 15.36 14.63 -15.39
C SER A 121 14.32 13.62 -15.90
N ARG A 122 13.87 12.74 -15.01
CA ARG A 122 12.88 11.70 -15.27
C ARG A 122 11.52 11.99 -14.62
N GLU A 123 11.28 13.23 -14.18
CA GLU A 123 10.00 13.63 -13.60
C GLU A 123 8.84 13.32 -14.56
N VAL A 124 7.79 12.68 -14.04
CA VAL A 124 6.54 12.46 -14.75
C VAL A 124 5.37 13.02 -13.95
N ARG A 125 4.33 13.45 -14.65
CA ARG A 125 3.06 13.89 -14.07
C ARG A 125 1.94 13.17 -14.79
N THR A 126 1.09 12.46 -14.08
CA THR A 126 0.01 11.68 -14.70
C THR A 126 -0.96 12.52 -15.51
N CYS A 127 -1.09 13.83 -15.20
CA CYS A 127 -1.94 14.77 -15.94
C CYS A 127 -1.29 15.40 -17.19
N ASP A 128 -0.01 15.10 -17.47
CA ASP A 128 0.63 15.58 -18.68
C ASP A 128 0.16 14.76 -19.89
N PRO A 129 -0.32 15.40 -20.99
CA PRO A 129 -0.69 14.70 -22.22
C PRO A 129 0.39 13.76 -22.78
N LYS A 130 1.67 14.12 -22.66
CA LYS A 130 2.79 13.26 -23.07
C LYS A 130 2.90 12.00 -22.23
N TYR A 131 2.44 12.06 -20.97
CA TYR A 131 2.38 10.91 -20.08
C TYR A 131 1.13 10.08 -20.32
N TYR A 132 -0.07 10.67 -20.22
CA TYR A 132 -1.31 9.89 -20.28
C TYR A 132 -1.66 9.37 -21.69
N LYS A 133 -0.97 9.86 -22.72
CA LYS A 133 -0.95 9.18 -24.02
C LYS A 133 -0.71 7.68 -23.88
N TRP A 134 0.19 7.29 -22.97
CA TRP A 134 0.55 5.89 -22.77
C TRP A 134 -0.46 5.13 -21.91
N THR A 135 -1.17 5.81 -21.03
CA THR A 135 -2.33 5.24 -20.32
C THR A 135 -3.46 4.94 -21.32
N GLN A 136 -3.75 5.88 -22.21
CA GLN A 136 -4.71 5.71 -23.29
C GLN A 136 -4.32 4.57 -24.24
N TRP A 137 -3.08 4.53 -24.65
CA TRP A 137 -2.53 3.46 -25.48
C TRP A 137 -2.67 2.09 -24.83
N ALA A 138 -2.35 1.95 -23.56
CA ALA A 138 -2.51 0.68 -22.84
C ALA A 138 -3.97 0.24 -22.76
N PHE A 139 -4.89 1.18 -22.55
CA PHE A 139 -6.32 0.90 -22.58
C PHE A 139 -6.75 0.37 -23.96
N LEU A 140 -6.31 0.99 -25.05
CA LEU A 140 -6.59 0.52 -26.40
C LEU A 140 -6.05 -0.90 -26.64
N ARG A 141 -4.86 -1.20 -26.14
CA ARG A 141 -4.34 -2.59 -26.22
C ARG A 141 -5.24 -3.57 -25.47
N MET A 142 -5.72 -3.21 -24.25
CA MET A 142 -6.67 -4.06 -23.50
C MET A 142 -8.02 -4.20 -24.21
N PHE A 143 -8.50 -3.16 -24.88
CA PHE A 143 -9.71 -3.21 -25.68
C PHE A 143 -9.55 -4.17 -26.88
N ASP A 144 -8.39 -4.21 -27.50
CA ASP A 144 -8.11 -5.05 -28.66
C ASP A 144 -7.63 -6.48 -28.33
N HIS A 145 -7.69 -6.88 -27.04
CA HIS A 145 -7.23 -8.19 -26.60
C HIS A 145 -8.29 -8.92 -25.77
N TRP A 146 -8.22 -10.24 -25.82
CA TRP A 146 -8.94 -11.19 -24.97
C TRP A 146 -7.94 -12.08 -24.22
N TYR A 147 -8.37 -12.81 -23.20
CA TYR A 147 -7.51 -13.69 -22.43
C TYR A 147 -7.80 -15.16 -22.71
N ASP A 148 -6.82 -15.86 -23.24
CA ASP A 148 -6.85 -17.29 -23.50
C ASP A 148 -6.48 -18.05 -22.22
N ARG A 149 -7.44 -18.78 -21.62
CA ARG A 149 -7.23 -19.52 -20.39
C ARG A 149 -6.35 -20.76 -20.60
N THR A 150 -6.37 -21.37 -21.79
CA THR A 150 -5.53 -22.52 -22.12
C THR A 150 -4.05 -22.13 -22.19
N LEU A 151 -3.76 -20.99 -22.88
CA LEU A 151 -2.39 -20.47 -23.01
C LEU A 151 -1.97 -19.57 -21.84
N GLN A 152 -2.88 -19.22 -20.96
CA GLN A 152 -2.67 -18.33 -19.82
C GLN A 152 -2.05 -16.99 -20.22
N LYS A 153 -2.54 -16.36 -21.31
CA LYS A 153 -2.08 -15.07 -21.80
C LYS A 153 -3.09 -14.30 -22.61
N ALA A 154 -2.87 -12.98 -22.71
CA ALA A 154 -3.64 -12.13 -23.63
C ALA A 154 -3.28 -12.41 -25.09
N ARG A 155 -4.31 -12.34 -25.97
CA ARG A 155 -4.21 -12.51 -27.43
C ARG A 155 -5.02 -11.45 -28.14
N PRO A 156 -4.67 -11.08 -29.39
CA PRO A 156 -5.43 -10.12 -30.17
C PRO A 156 -6.87 -10.56 -30.41
N ILE A 157 -7.84 -9.64 -30.26
CA ILE A 157 -9.27 -9.92 -30.46
C ILE A 157 -9.57 -10.38 -31.90
N ALA A 158 -8.74 -9.98 -32.88
CA ALA A 158 -8.87 -10.43 -34.27
C ALA A 158 -8.70 -11.95 -34.42
N GLU A 159 -7.86 -12.59 -33.59
CA GLU A 159 -7.69 -14.04 -33.60
C GLU A 159 -8.94 -14.74 -33.08
N LEU A 160 -9.57 -14.20 -32.03
CA LEU A 160 -10.84 -14.71 -31.51
C LEU A 160 -11.95 -14.55 -32.54
N THR A 161 -12.02 -13.40 -33.21
CA THR A 161 -12.98 -13.12 -34.28
C THR A 161 -12.85 -14.11 -35.46
N ALA A 162 -11.61 -14.40 -35.86
CA ALA A 162 -11.35 -15.40 -36.90
C ALA A 162 -11.75 -16.80 -36.47
N SER A 163 -11.52 -17.18 -35.21
CA SER A 163 -11.94 -18.48 -34.65
C SER A 163 -13.46 -18.59 -34.60
N PHE A 164 -14.18 -17.54 -34.19
CA PHE A 164 -15.65 -17.51 -34.21
C PHE A 164 -16.22 -17.65 -35.61
N ALA A 165 -15.59 -17.01 -36.59
CA ALA A 165 -16.01 -17.13 -37.99
C ALA A 165 -15.78 -18.55 -38.59
N ALA A 166 -14.78 -19.27 -38.08
CA ALA A 166 -14.44 -20.62 -38.55
C ALA A 166 -15.19 -21.74 -37.81
N SER A 167 -15.34 -21.65 -36.48
CA SER A 167 -15.85 -22.77 -35.65
C SER A 167 -16.85 -22.34 -34.58
N GLY A 168 -17.24 -21.07 -34.51
CA GLY A 168 -18.04 -20.56 -33.39
C GLY A 168 -17.23 -20.59 -32.08
N THR A 169 -17.87 -21.00 -31.00
CA THR A 169 -17.23 -21.12 -29.68
C THR A 169 -16.57 -22.47 -29.40
N GLU A 170 -16.61 -23.38 -30.37
CA GLU A 170 -16.08 -24.73 -30.20
C GLU A 170 -14.54 -24.69 -30.02
N GLY A 171 -14.03 -25.34 -28.94
CA GLY A 171 -12.59 -25.42 -28.64
C GLY A 171 -11.98 -24.13 -28.10
N ILE A 172 -12.77 -23.11 -27.76
CA ILE A 172 -12.30 -21.84 -27.21
C ILE A 172 -12.53 -21.84 -25.68
N ASP A 173 -11.45 -21.68 -24.93
CA ASP A 173 -11.49 -21.44 -23.48
C ASP A 173 -11.00 -20.02 -23.18
N ALA A 174 -11.94 -19.06 -23.24
CA ALA A 174 -11.69 -17.63 -23.07
C ALA A 174 -12.22 -17.10 -21.74
N ALA A 175 -11.51 -16.16 -21.12
CA ALA A 175 -12.08 -15.38 -20.03
C ALA A 175 -13.23 -14.53 -20.57
N CYS A 176 -14.40 -14.65 -19.95
CA CYS A 176 -15.62 -14.00 -20.40
C CYS A 176 -16.49 -13.57 -19.20
N THR A 177 -17.43 -12.67 -19.44
CA THR A 177 -18.41 -12.26 -18.42
C THR A 177 -19.49 -13.32 -18.26
N HIS A 178 -19.97 -13.88 -19.39
CA HIS A 178 -20.96 -14.95 -19.44
C HIS A 178 -20.53 -16.03 -20.43
N GLU A 179 -20.65 -17.29 -20.05
CA GLU A 179 -20.42 -18.40 -20.96
C GLU A 179 -21.46 -18.35 -22.08
N MET A 180 -21.00 -18.43 -23.32
CA MET A 180 -21.83 -18.39 -24.53
C MET A 180 -21.50 -19.60 -25.40
N SER A 181 -22.53 -20.08 -26.13
CA SER A 181 -22.35 -21.11 -27.14
C SER A 181 -23.06 -20.67 -28.41
N PHE A 182 -22.34 -20.65 -29.55
CA PHE A 182 -22.85 -20.34 -30.86
C PHE A 182 -21.97 -20.96 -31.95
N THR A 183 -22.60 -21.18 -33.11
CA THR A 183 -21.94 -21.75 -34.26
C THR A 183 -21.28 -20.69 -35.15
N ALA A 184 -20.37 -21.11 -36.04
CA ALA A 184 -19.80 -20.23 -37.08
C ALA A 184 -20.90 -19.62 -37.99
N ALA A 185 -21.97 -20.38 -38.30
CA ALA A 185 -23.06 -19.88 -39.11
C ALA A 185 -23.83 -18.75 -38.44
N GLU A 186 -24.09 -18.87 -37.13
CA GLU A 186 -24.73 -17.81 -36.35
C GLU A 186 -23.85 -16.56 -36.29
N TRP A 187 -22.56 -16.72 -35.94
CA TRP A 187 -21.60 -15.61 -35.93
C TRP A 187 -21.57 -14.87 -37.28
N ASN A 188 -21.42 -15.59 -38.36
CA ASN A 188 -21.34 -15.02 -39.72
C ASN A 188 -22.64 -14.36 -40.15
N GLY A 189 -23.80 -14.80 -39.64
CA GLY A 189 -25.09 -14.21 -39.90
C GLY A 189 -25.42 -12.94 -39.12
N TRP A 190 -24.67 -12.63 -38.05
CA TRP A 190 -24.92 -11.44 -37.20
C TRP A 190 -24.40 -10.16 -37.86
N ASP A 191 -25.07 -9.05 -37.56
CA ASP A 191 -24.63 -7.71 -37.93
C ASP A 191 -23.46 -7.24 -37.06
N GLU A 192 -22.87 -6.08 -37.40
CA GLU A 192 -21.75 -5.50 -36.70
C GLU A 192 -22.05 -5.22 -35.21
N ALA A 193 -23.24 -4.71 -34.91
CA ALA A 193 -23.68 -4.38 -33.58
C ALA A 193 -23.74 -5.62 -32.67
N ARG A 194 -24.31 -6.71 -33.19
CA ARG A 194 -24.42 -7.97 -32.46
C ARG A 194 -23.07 -8.62 -32.25
N ARG A 195 -22.20 -8.61 -33.26
CA ARG A 195 -20.82 -9.13 -33.11
C ARG A 195 -20.06 -8.35 -32.07
N GLU A 196 -20.12 -7.01 -32.08
CA GLU A 196 -19.42 -6.21 -31.09
C GLU A 196 -19.99 -6.43 -29.67
N GLN A 197 -21.29 -6.58 -29.51
CA GLN A 197 -21.91 -6.94 -28.24
C GLN A 197 -21.34 -8.26 -27.70
N VAL A 198 -21.13 -9.25 -28.55
CA VAL A 198 -20.53 -10.54 -28.18
C VAL A 198 -19.06 -10.35 -27.84
N LEU A 199 -18.28 -9.54 -28.61
CA LEU A 199 -16.88 -9.29 -28.34
C LEU A 199 -16.65 -8.58 -26.99
N GLN A 200 -17.57 -7.69 -26.60
CA GLN A 200 -17.51 -7.05 -25.25
C GLN A 200 -17.52 -8.09 -24.12
N ASN A 201 -18.13 -9.25 -24.33
CA ASN A 201 -18.11 -10.37 -23.39
C ASN A 201 -16.71 -10.99 -23.19
N TYR A 202 -15.77 -10.75 -24.11
CA TYR A 202 -14.43 -11.37 -24.10
C TYR A 202 -13.27 -10.36 -23.99
N ARG A 203 -13.48 -9.08 -24.37
CA ARG A 203 -12.43 -8.06 -24.32
C ARG A 203 -11.88 -7.89 -22.91
N LEU A 204 -10.58 -7.58 -22.76
CA LEU A 204 -9.96 -7.26 -21.47
C LEU A 204 -10.38 -5.89 -20.94
N ALA A 205 -10.58 -4.90 -21.82
CA ALA A 205 -11.30 -3.67 -21.49
C ALA A 205 -12.66 -3.71 -22.19
N TYR A 206 -13.74 -3.65 -21.44
CA TYR A 206 -15.10 -3.84 -21.96
C TYR A 206 -16.11 -2.91 -21.30
N ARG A 207 -17.25 -2.69 -21.95
CA ARG A 207 -18.34 -1.84 -21.48
C ARG A 207 -19.56 -2.69 -21.11
N ALA A 208 -20.07 -2.55 -19.90
CA ALA A 208 -21.23 -3.30 -19.44
C ALA A 208 -22.09 -2.50 -18.47
N ASP A 209 -23.38 -2.89 -18.37
CA ASP A 209 -24.26 -2.44 -17.31
C ASP A 209 -23.99 -3.24 -16.06
N THR A 210 -23.55 -2.58 -15.01
CA THR A 210 -23.14 -3.24 -13.75
C THR A 210 -23.59 -2.43 -12.53
N MET A 211 -23.67 -3.11 -11.39
CA MET A 211 -23.86 -2.46 -10.10
C MET A 211 -22.57 -1.78 -9.68
N VAL A 212 -22.64 -0.53 -9.27
CA VAL A 212 -21.49 0.31 -8.91
C VAL A 212 -21.71 0.98 -7.57
N ASN A 213 -20.61 1.28 -6.90
CA ASN A 213 -20.62 2.10 -5.69
C ASN A 213 -20.77 3.58 -6.09
N TRP A 214 -21.97 4.09 -6.06
CA TRP A 214 -22.30 5.47 -6.40
C TRP A 214 -22.22 6.35 -5.15
N CYS A 215 -21.51 7.46 -5.21
CA CYS A 215 -21.52 8.47 -4.14
C CYS A 215 -22.18 9.76 -4.65
N PRO A 216 -23.44 10.04 -4.27
CA PRO A 216 -24.18 11.23 -4.75
C PRO A 216 -23.46 12.54 -4.38
N LYS A 217 -22.87 12.61 -3.18
CA LYS A 217 -22.17 13.80 -2.70
C LYS A 217 -20.89 14.10 -3.48
N LEU A 218 -20.19 13.05 -3.91
CA LEU A 218 -19.02 13.18 -4.78
C LEU A 218 -19.42 13.24 -6.27
N GLY A 219 -20.65 12.83 -6.62
CA GLY A 219 -21.14 12.78 -7.99
C GLY A 219 -20.35 11.83 -8.89
N THR A 220 -19.88 10.71 -8.36
CA THR A 220 -19.07 9.76 -9.11
C THR A 220 -19.17 8.34 -8.56
N VAL A 221 -18.79 7.38 -9.41
CA VAL A 221 -18.58 5.98 -9.05
C VAL A 221 -17.25 5.85 -8.30
N LEU A 222 -17.21 4.97 -7.32
CA LEU A 222 -16.05 4.62 -6.53
C LEU A 222 -15.68 3.15 -6.73
N ALA A 223 -14.37 2.84 -6.75
CA ALA A 223 -13.89 1.47 -6.72
C ALA A 223 -14.14 0.83 -5.34
N ASN A 224 -14.04 -0.50 -5.24
CA ASN A 224 -14.32 -1.20 -3.98
C ASN A 224 -13.33 -0.83 -2.87
N ASP A 225 -12.09 -0.54 -3.22
CA ASP A 225 -11.03 -0.07 -2.30
C ASP A 225 -11.21 1.41 -1.88
N GLU A 226 -12.03 2.18 -2.59
CA GLU A 226 -12.40 3.56 -2.26
C GLU A 226 -13.63 3.66 -1.33
N VAL A 227 -14.22 2.52 -0.94
CA VAL A 227 -15.41 2.45 -0.06
C VAL A 227 -15.08 1.66 1.19
N ARG A 228 -15.43 2.22 2.35
CA ARG A 228 -15.23 1.60 3.65
C ARG A 228 -16.46 1.85 4.53
N ASP A 229 -17.03 0.78 5.09
CA ASP A 229 -18.23 0.86 5.95
C ASP A 229 -19.45 1.55 5.29
N GLY A 230 -19.62 1.37 3.97
CA GLY A 230 -20.69 2.05 3.23
C GLY A 230 -20.47 3.54 3.00
N LEU A 231 -19.26 4.02 3.36
CA LEU A 231 -18.87 5.42 3.19
C LEU A 231 -17.68 5.52 2.24
N SER A 232 -17.59 6.63 1.53
CA SER A 232 -16.39 6.94 0.75
C SER A 232 -15.19 7.13 1.68
N VAL A 233 -14.05 6.50 1.38
CA VAL A 233 -12.79 6.70 2.12
C VAL A 233 -12.43 8.18 2.17
N ARG A 234 -12.76 8.90 1.09
CA ARG A 234 -12.57 10.33 1.01
C ARG A 234 -13.85 11.08 1.33
N GLY A 235 -13.83 11.84 2.40
CA GLY A 235 -14.93 12.69 2.84
C GLY A 235 -16.00 12.01 3.70
N GLY A 236 -15.96 10.67 3.82
CA GLY A 236 -16.89 9.93 4.69
C GLY A 236 -18.36 10.02 4.25
N TYR A 237 -18.61 10.18 2.94
CA TYR A 237 -19.97 10.34 2.42
C TYR A 237 -20.65 9.00 2.16
N PRO A 238 -21.98 8.91 2.36
CA PRO A 238 -22.73 7.69 2.04
C PRO A 238 -22.57 7.26 0.58
N VAL A 239 -22.42 5.97 0.38
CA VAL A 239 -22.32 5.31 -0.92
C VAL A 239 -23.49 4.37 -1.08
N GLU A 240 -24.12 4.39 -2.26
CA GLU A 240 -25.25 3.54 -2.60
C GLU A 240 -24.95 2.65 -3.83
N GLN A 241 -25.64 1.54 -3.93
CA GLN A 241 -25.55 0.66 -5.09
C GLN A 241 -26.44 1.20 -6.21
N LYS A 242 -25.87 1.44 -7.39
CA LYS A 242 -26.59 1.97 -8.58
C LYS A 242 -26.20 1.19 -9.83
N ARG A 243 -27.18 0.85 -10.67
CA ARG A 243 -26.89 0.21 -11.96
C ARG A 243 -26.51 1.28 -12.97
N MET A 244 -25.31 1.18 -13.55
CA MET A 244 -24.81 2.13 -14.53
C MET A 244 -23.98 1.42 -15.60
N LYS A 245 -24.01 1.96 -16.83
CA LYS A 245 -23.13 1.53 -17.91
C LYS A 245 -21.70 2.06 -17.64
N GLN A 246 -20.73 1.15 -17.57
CA GLN A 246 -19.36 1.45 -17.16
C GLN A 246 -18.34 0.75 -18.05
N TRP A 247 -17.17 1.33 -18.20
CA TRP A 247 -15.97 0.62 -18.62
C TRP A 247 -15.43 -0.22 -17.47
N LEU A 248 -15.00 -1.43 -17.76
CA LEU A 248 -14.40 -2.37 -16.82
C LEU A 248 -13.10 -2.92 -17.40
N LEU A 249 -12.16 -3.27 -16.50
CA LEU A 249 -10.98 -4.07 -16.87
C LEU A 249 -11.12 -5.47 -16.28
N ARG A 250 -10.91 -6.49 -17.10
CA ARG A 250 -11.02 -7.91 -16.75
C ARG A 250 -9.78 -8.39 -15.98
N VAL A 251 -9.54 -7.78 -14.81
CA VAL A 251 -8.43 -8.15 -13.91
C VAL A 251 -8.58 -9.58 -13.39
N THR A 252 -9.79 -10.10 -13.33
CA THR A 252 -10.10 -11.48 -12.91
C THR A 252 -9.47 -12.52 -13.83
N ALA A 253 -9.24 -12.19 -15.10
CA ALA A 253 -8.56 -13.07 -16.05
C ALA A 253 -7.12 -13.41 -15.62
N TYR A 254 -6.48 -12.54 -14.86
CA TYR A 254 -5.11 -12.71 -14.36
C TYR A 254 -5.04 -13.20 -12.90
N ALA A 255 -6.18 -13.50 -12.27
CA ALA A 255 -6.26 -13.84 -10.85
C ALA A 255 -5.32 -14.97 -10.45
N GLU A 256 -5.30 -16.08 -11.21
CA GLU A 256 -4.44 -17.24 -10.93
C GLU A 256 -2.94 -16.89 -11.09
N ARG A 257 -2.59 -16.13 -12.13
CA ARG A 257 -1.19 -15.69 -12.34
C ARG A 257 -0.73 -14.75 -11.24
N MET A 258 -1.60 -13.82 -10.80
CA MET A 258 -1.29 -12.94 -9.67
C MET A 258 -1.10 -13.70 -8.36
N LEU A 259 -1.88 -14.78 -8.11
CA LEU A 259 -1.67 -15.65 -6.94
C LEU A 259 -0.33 -16.38 -7.01
N ASN A 260 -0.05 -17.05 -8.12
CA ASN A 260 1.18 -17.83 -8.31
C ASN A 260 2.43 -16.93 -8.27
N GLY A 261 2.35 -15.71 -8.80
CA GLY A 261 3.44 -14.74 -8.80
C GLY A 261 3.89 -14.31 -7.40
N LEU A 262 2.99 -14.30 -6.41
CA LEU A 262 3.32 -13.89 -5.03
C LEU A 262 4.45 -14.70 -4.40
N ASP A 263 4.59 -15.98 -4.77
CA ASP A 263 5.60 -16.85 -4.17
C ASP A 263 7.03 -16.47 -4.56
N SER A 264 7.19 -15.82 -5.71
CA SER A 264 8.49 -15.34 -6.21
C SER A 264 8.91 -13.97 -5.68
N LEU A 265 8.01 -13.22 -5.01
CA LEU A 265 8.25 -11.85 -4.59
C LEU A 265 8.87 -11.80 -3.18
N ALA A 266 9.83 -10.89 -2.99
CA ALA A 266 10.42 -10.60 -1.68
C ALA A 266 9.58 -9.57 -0.91
N TRP A 267 8.29 -9.90 -0.72
CA TRP A 267 7.32 -9.10 0.01
C TRP A 267 7.03 -9.72 1.38
N SER A 268 6.55 -8.92 2.33
CA SER A 268 6.17 -9.45 3.65
C SER A 268 5.02 -10.46 3.53
N ASP A 269 5.01 -11.46 4.40
CA ASP A 269 3.95 -12.49 4.43
C ASP A 269 2.58 -11.85 4.66
N SER A 270 2.51 -10.82 5.49
CA SER A 270 1.28 -10.06 5.74
C SER A 270 0.72 -9.44 4.45
N LEU A 271 1.56 -8.81 3.63
CA LEU A 271 1.15 -8.20 2.37
C LEU A 271 0.69 -9.26 1.36
N LYS A 272 1.43 -10.37 1.24
CA LYS A 272 1.05 -11.49 0.38
C LYS A 272 -0.31 -12.07 0.79
N GLU A 273 -0.54 -12.20 2.10
CA GLU A 273 -1.80 -12.72 2.62
C GLU A 273 -2.97 -11.76 2.36
N ILE A 274 -2.76 -10.44 2.49
CA ILE A 274 -3.76 -9.44 2.11
C ILE A 274 -4.18 -9.62 0.64
N GLN A 275 -3.22 -9.80 -0.28
CA GLN A 275 -3.52 -10.00 -1.70
C GLN A 275 -4.18 -11.37 -1.96
N ARG A 276 -3.71 -12.46 -1.33
CA ARG A 276 -4.36 -13.77 -1.43
C ARG A 276 -5.82 -13.72 -0.99
N ASN A 277 -6.07 -13.07 0.14
CA ASN A 277 -7.43 -12.89 0.67
C ASN A 277 -8.30 -11.99 -0.20
N TRP A 278 -7.72 -10.95 -0.83
CA TRP A 278 -8.43 -10.08 -1.74
C TRP A 278 -8.83 -10.80 -3.03
N ILE A 279 -7.92 -11.56 -3.60
CA ILE A 279 -8.20 -12.41 -4.77
C ILE A 279 -9.21 -13.50 -4.38
N GLY A 280 -9.06 -14.11 -3.22
CA GLY A 280 -10.03 -15.01 -2.60
C GLY A 280 -10.38 -16.20 -3.49
N ARG A 281 -9.36 -16.97 -3.91
CA ARG A 281 -9.53 -18.19 -4.71
C ARG A 281 -10.27 -19.26 -3.92
N SER A 282 -11.33 -19.78 -4.49
CA SER A 282 -12.06 -20.92 -3.94
C SER A 282 -12.33 -21.97 -5.01
N VAL A 283 -12.29 -23.23 -4.62
CA VAL A 283 -12.66 -24.35 -5.47
C VAL A 283 -14.00 -24.89 -5.00
N GLY A 284 -14.96 -25.01 -5.90
CA GLY A 284 -16.29 -25.45 -5.57
C GLY A 284 -16.98 -26.11 -6.76
N ALA A 285 -18.27 -26.37 -6.58
CA ALA A 285 -19.16 -26.87 -7.62
C ALA A 285 -20.13 -25.76 -8.08
N GLN A 286 -20.25 -25.57 -9.37
CA GLN A 286 -21.41 -25.00 -10.00
C GLN A 286 -22.48 -26.10 -10.05
N VAL A 287 -23.67 -25.83 -9.58
CA VAL A 287 -24.77 -26.79 -9.58
C VAL A 287 -26.06 -26.12 -10.04
N PHE A 288 -26.82 -26.83 -10.90
CA PHE A 288 -28.08 -26.33 -11.41
C PHE A 288 -29.25 -27.02 -10.67
N PHE A 289 -30.13 -26.21 -10.12
CA PHE A 289 -31.38 -26.62 -9.50
C PHE A 289 -32.54 -26.31 -10.43
N ASP A 290 -33.35 -27.31 -10.82
CA ASP A 290 -34.56 -27.10 -11.61
C ASP A 290 -35.57 -26.25 -10.82
N ILE A 291 -36.23 -25.33 -11.48
CA ILE A 291 -37.33 -24.55 -10.89
C ILE A 291 -38.66 -25.27 -11.17
N ALA A 292 -39.36 -25.57 -10.09
CA ALA A 292 -40.61 -26.32 -10.20
C ALA A 292 -41.65 -25.60 -11.08
N GLY A 293 -42.12 -26.25 -12.18
CA GLY A 293 -43.08 -25.67 -13.10
C GLY A 293 -42.48 -24.74 -14.16
N SER A 294 -41.13 -24.71 -14.30
CA SER A 294 -40.41 -23.93 -15.32
C SER A 294 -39.36 -24.82 -16.02
N GLU A 295 -38.98 -24.45 -17.24
CA GLU A 295 -37.80 -25.06 -17.90
C GLU A 295 -36.47 -24.46 -17.47
N ARG A 296 -36.49 -23.43 -16.63
CA ARG A 296 -35.32 -22.75 -16.14
C ARG A 296 -34.63 -23.50 -14.98
N LYS A 297 -33.36 -23.28 -14.86
CA LYS A 297 -32.50 -23.84 -13.79
C LYS A 297 -31.81 -22.75 -13.03
N LEU A 298 -31.94 -22.73 -11.71
CA LEU A 298 -31.22 -21.81 -10.84
C LEU A 298 -29.78 -22.31 -10.63
N GLU A 299 -28.84 -21.51 -11.04
CA GLU A 299 -27.42 -21.79 -10.88
C GLU A 299 -26.93 -21.35 -9.51
N ILE A 300 -26.20 -22.23 -8.81
CA ILE A 300 -25.48 -21.88 -7.57
C ILE A 300 -24.01 -22.27 -7.66
N PHE A 301 -23.18 -21.62 -6.85
CA PHE A 301 -21.82 -22.02 -6.58
C PHE A 301 -21.68 -22.36 -5.08
N THR A 302 -21.09 -23.54 -4.78
CA THR A 302 -20.84 -23.96 -3.41
C THR A 302 -19.46 -24.57 -3.25
N THR A 303 -18.77 -24.20 -2.18
CA THR A 303 -17.51 -24.87 -1.75
C THR A 303 -17.76 -26.12 -0.91
N ARG A 304 -19.05 -26.39 -0.56
CA ARG A 304 -19.49 -27.53 0.25
C ARG A 304 -20.54 -28.38 -0.49
N PRO A 305 -20.19 -28.93 -1.66
CA PRO A 305 -21.12 -29.78 -2.40
C PRO A 305 -21.49 -31.06 -1.63
N ASP A 306 -20.66 -31.50 -0.68
CA ASP A 306 -20.95 -32.60 0.24
C ASP A 306 -22.22 -32.41 1.07
N THR A 307 -22.63 -31.18 1.33
CA THR A 307 -23.78 -30.88 2.17
C THR A 307 -25.11 -30.77 1.40
N ILE A 308 -25.13 -31.03 0.08
CA ILE A 308 -26.30 -30.82 -0.78
C ILE A 308 -27.56 -31.61 -0.31
N PHE A 309 -27.38 -32.74 0.36
CA PHE A 309 -28.46 -33.53 0.92
C PHE A 309 -29.18 -32.86 2.11
N GLY A 310 -28.51 -31.89 2.73
CA GLY A 310 -29.03 -31.08 3.84
C GLY A 310 -29.68 -29.76 3.41
N VAL A 311 -29.79 -29.51 2.11
CA VAL A 311 -30.39 -28.28 1.59
C VAL A 311 -31.91 -28.31 1.84
N THR A 312 -32.40 -27.30 2.54
CA THR A 312 -33.83 -27.20 2.89
C THR A 312 -34.51 -25.97 2.30
N PHE A 313 -33.74 -25.00 1.83
CA PHE A 313 -34.25 -23.84 1.07
C PHE A 313 -33.16 -23.26 0.17
N MET A 314 -33.60 -22.39 -0.75
CA MET A 314 -32.71 -21.60 -1.61
C MET A 314 -32.85 -20.13 -1.26
N VAL A 315 -31.79 -19.35 -1.43
CA VAL A 315 -31.84 -17.90 -1.24
C VAL A 315 -31.21 -17.21 -2.44
N ILE A 316 -31.90 -16.18 -2.93
CA ILE A 316 -31.41 -15.30 -3.99
C ILE A 316 -31.25 -13.88 -3.45
N ALA A 317 -30.27 -13.16 -4.01
CA ALA A 317 -30.01 -11.77 -3.66
C ALA A 317 -31.19 -10.87 -4.08
N PRO A 318 -31.47 -9.78 -3.35
CA PRO A 318 -32.52 -8.82 -3.75
C PRO A 318 -32.32 -8.23 -5.14
N GLU A 319 -31.08 -8.14 -5.60
CA GLU A 319 -30.68 -7.61 -6.92
C GLU A 319 -30.63 -8.66 -8.02
N HIS A 320 -30.93 -9.93 -7.72
CA HIS A 320 -30.87 -11.01 -8.71
C HIS A 320 -31.92 -10.77 -9.83
N GLU A 321 -31.53 -10.95 -11.08
CA GLU A 321 -32.35 -10.62 -12.26
C GLU A 321 -33.67 -11.40 -12.31
N TRP A 322 -33.72 -12.57 -11.71
CA TRP A 322 -34.93 -13.42 -11.72
C TRP A 322 -35.86 -13.23 -10.52
N VAL A 323 -35.58 -12.28 -9.61
CA VAL A 323 -36.47 -12.04 -8.47
C VAL A 323 -37.92 -11.78 -8.90
N ALA A 324 -38.09 -10.90 -9.88
CA ALA A 324 -39.42 -10.54 -10.37
C ALA A 324 -40.16 -11.73 -11.01
N GLU A 325 -39.42 -12.59 -11.71
CA GLU A 325 -39.99 -13.77 -12.40
C GLU A 325 -40.29 -14.92 -11.44
N LEU A 326 -39.44 -15.14 -10.45
CA LEU A 326 -39.62 -16.17 -9.43
C LEU A 326 -40.68 -15.80 -8.38
N THR A 327 -41.06 -14.53 -8.32
CA THR A 327 -42.03 -14.05 -7.33
C THR A 327 -43.47 -14.25 -7.85
N THR A 328 -44.25 -15.05 -7.12
CA THR A 328 -45.68 -15.23 -7.42
C THR A 328 -46.44 -13.94 -7.15
N ASP A 329 -47.64 -13.78 -7.83
CA ASP A 329 -48.42 -12.56 -7.67
C ASP A 329 -48.86 -12.32 -6.21
N GLU A 330 -49.09 -13.40 -5.44
CA GLU A 330 -49.46 -13.33 -4.03
C GLU A 330 -48.31 -12.74 -3.17
N ASN A 331 -47.07 -13.09 -3.47
CA ASN A 331 -45.88 -12.65 -2.71
C ASN A 331 -45.28 -11.33 -3.23
N ARG A 332 -45.68 -10.86 -4.43
CA ARG A 332 -45.10 -9.69 -5.08
C ARG A 332 -45.07 -8.43 -4.21
N PRO A 333 -46.14 -8.03 -3.52
CA PRO A 333 -46.10 -6.81 -2.67
C PRO A 333 -45.07 -6.89 -1.53
N ALA A 334 -44.92 -8.08 -0.93
CA ALA A 334 -43.97 -8.29 0.17
C ALA A 334 -42.51 -8.28 -0.34
N VAL A 335 -42.26 -8.89 -1.50
CA VAL A 335 -40.92 -8.93 -2.11
C VAL A 335 -40.50 -7.52 -2.56
N GLU A 336 -41.34 -6.75 -3.19
CA GLU A 336 -41.07 -5.38 -3.62
C GLU A 336 -40.76 -4.47 -2.41
N ALA A 337 -41.56 -4.56 -1.35
CA ALA A 337 -41.33 -3.81 -0.11
C ALA A 337 -39.98 -4.17 0.53
N TYR A 338 -39.63 -5.46 0.52
CA TYR A 338 -38.34 -5.93 1.03
C TYR A 338 -37.14 -5.40 0.21
N ILE A 339 -37.24 -5.41 -1.10
CA ILE A 339 -36.20 -4.88 -2.01
C ILE A 339 -35.98 -3.38 -1.74
N GLU A 340 -37.05 -2.59 -1.64
CA GLU A 340 -36.95 -1.15 -1.34
C GLU A 340 -36.30 -0.88 0.02
N GLN A 341 -36.54 -1.74 1.00
CA GLN A 341 -35.88 -1.63 2.32
C GLN A 341 -34.38 -1.97 2.23
N THR A 342 -34.01 -2.99 1.48
CA THR A 342 -32.64 -3.47 1.38
C THR A 342 -31.74 -2.58 0.52
N LYS A 343 -32.28 -1.85 -0.46
CA LYS A 343 -31.53 -0.85 -1.27
C LYS A 343 -30.78 0.20 -0.44
N LYS A 344 -31.26 0.46 0.79
CA LYS A 344 -30.68 1.45 1.69
C LYS A 344 -29.47 0.94 2.49
N ARG A 345 -29.11 -0.34 2.33
CA ARG A 345 -28.03 -1.00 3.08
C ARG A 345 -26.84 -1.31 2.18
N SER A 346 -25.64 -0.96 2.64
CA SER A 346 -24.41 -1.31 1.95
C SER A 346 -24.11 -2.82 2.03
N GLU A 347 -23.37 -3.37 1.07
CA GLU A 347 -22.94 -4.79 1.12
C GLU A 347 -22.17 -5.12 2.40
N ARG A 348 -21.37 -4.18 2.91
CA ARG A 348 -20.61 -4.41 4.15
C ARG A 348 -21.48 -4.46 5.39
N GLU A 349 -22.51 -3.63 5.50
CA GLU A 349 -23.50 -3.72 6.58
C GLU A 349 -24.21 -5.05 6.52
N ARG A 350 -24.53 -5.52 5.32
CA ARG A 350 -25.15 -6.83 5.08
C ARG A 350 -24.23 -7.99 5.51
N ILE A 351 -22.93 -7.89 5.28
CA ILE A 351 -21.94 -8.89 5.69
C ILE A 351 -21.66 -8.83 7.20
N ALA A 352 -21.57 -7.61 7.77
CA ALA A 352 -21.19 -7.42 9.18
C ALA A 352 -22.32 -7.72 10.16
N GLU A 353 -23.56 -7.53 9.76
CA GLU A 353 -24.74 -7.66 10.65
C GLU A 353 -25.28 -9.10 10.66
N THR A 354 -24.48 -10.04 11.12
CA THR A 354 -24.85 -11.46 11.22
C THR A 354 -25.97 -11.76 12.22
N ARG A 355 -26.36 -10.80 13.08
CA ARG A 355 -27.39 -10.97 14.10
C ARG A 355 -28.81 -10.67 13.62
N ARG A 356 -28.95 -9.98 12.49
CA ARG A 356 -30.28 -9.66 11.94
C ARG A 356 -30.67 -10.66 10.89
N VAL A 357 -31.72 -11.40 11.15
CA VAL A 357 -32.32 -12.29 10.15
C VAL A 357 -33.44 -11.54 9.43
N SER A 358 -33.36 -11.45 8.10
CA SER A 358 -34.40 -10.85 7.27
C SER A 358 -34.53 -11.58 5.94
N GLY A 359 -35.71 -11.62 5.39
CA GLY A 359 -35.97 -12.25 4.11
C GLY A 359 -37.46 -12.33 3.81
N VAL A 360 -37.80 -12.75 2.59
CA VAL A 360 -39.17 -12.92 2.15
C VAL A 360 -39.28 -14.08 1.17
N ALA A 361 -40.33 -14.90 1.26
CA ALA A 361 -40.57 -16.00 0.32
C ALA A 361 -41.00 -15.46 -1.04
N THR A 362 -40.49 -16.05 -2.12
CA THR A 362 -40.93 -15.75 -3.50
C THR A 362 -42.25 -16.43 -3.85
N GLY A 363 -42.61 -17.52 -3.18
CA GLY A 363 -43.70 -18.41 -3.52
C GLY A 363 -43.33 -19.51 -4.51
N SER A 364 -42.15 -19.45 -5.11
CA SER A 364 -41.61 -20.47 -6.03
C SER A 364 -40.73 -21.48 -5.29
N PHE A 365 -40.50 -22.63 -5.95
CA PHE A 365 -39.71 -23.74 -5.41
C PHE A 365 -38.66 -24.17 -6.40
N ALA A 366 -37.48 -24.55 -5.88
CA ALA A 366 -36.48 -25.29 -6.62
C ALA A 366 -36.55 -26.78 -6.28
N VAL A 367 -35.99 -27.62 -7.13
CA VAL A 367 -35.92 -29.09 -6.95
C VAL A 367 -34.48 -29.45 -6.67
N ASN A 368 -34.19 -30.04 -5.51
CA ASN A 368 -32.87 -30.55 -5.18
C ASN A 368 -32.50 -31.69 -6.15
N PRO A 369 -31.40 -31.57 -6.94
CA PRO A 369 -31.10 -32.54 -7.99
C PRO A 369 -30.70 -33.93 -7.49
N PHE A 370 -30.34 -34.09 -6.20
CA PHE A 370 -29.96 -35.37 -5.61
C PHE A 370 -31.09 -36.05 -4.82
N THR A 371 -31.94 -35.25 -4.17
CA THR A 371 -33.01 -35.77 -3.34
C THR A 371 -34.39 -35.75 -4.04
N GLY A 372 -34.55 -34.98 -5.11
CA GLY A 372 -35.81 -34.71 -5.78
C GLY A 372 -36.83 -33.90 -4.95
N LYS A 373 -36.44 -33.43 -3.78
CA LYS A 373 -37.32 -32.65 -2.91
C LYS A 373 -37.52 -31.23 -3.45
N ARG A 374 -38.77 -30.75 -3.36
CA ARG A 374 -39.08 -29.34 -3.60
C ARG A 374 -38.69 -28.52 -2.38
N ILE A 375 -37.92 -27.47 -2.59
CA ILE A 375 -37.42 -26.57 -1.56
C ILE A 375 -37.82 -25.11 -1.89
N PRO A 376 -38.29 -24.32 -0.92
CA PRO A 376 -38.76 -22.96 -1.18
C PRO A 376 -37.58 -22.03 -1.54
N ILE A 377 -37.90 -21.01 -2.36
CA ILE A 377 -36.93 -19.94 -2.75
C ILE A 377 -37.29 -18.67 -1.98
N TYR A 378 -36.31 -18.11 -1.29
CA TYR A 378 -36.41 -16.85 -0.56
C TYR A 378 -35.55 -15.76 -1.19
N VAL A 379 -35.95 -14.50 -0.98
CA VAL A 379 -35.08 -13.33 -1.22
C VAL A 379 -34.52 -12.87 0.14
N SER A 380 -33.23 -12.73 0.24
CA SER A 380 -32.61 -12.20 1.46
C SER A 380 -31.33 -11.43 1.18
N ASP A 381 -31.12 -10.40 2.00
CA ASP A 381 -30.01 -9.47 1.88
C ASP A 381 -28.66 -10.01 2.41
N TYR A 382 -28.63 -11.20 3.05
CA TYR A 382 -27.37 -11.85 3.37
C TYR A 382 -26.68 -12.54 2.19
N VAL A 383 -27.38 -12.70 1.06
CA VAL A 383 -26.84 -13.15 -0.22
C VAL A 383 -26.52 -11.92 -1.08
N LEU A 384 -25.31 -11.89 -1.62
CA LEU A 384 -24.83 -10.78 -2.44
C LEU A 384 -24.88 -11.14 -3.92
N ALA A 385 -25.48 -10.26 -4.74
CA ALA A 385 -25.54 -10.46 -6.19
C ALA A 385 -24.17 -10.47 -6.86
N GLY A 386 -23.19 -9.77 -6.26
CA GLY A 386 -21.82 -9.71 -6.74
C GLY A 386 -20.95 -10.91 -6.33
N TYR A 387 -21.45 -11.88 -5.56
CA TYR A 387 -20.69 -13.07 -5.16
C TYR A 387 -21.31 -14.35 -5.69
N GLY A 388 -20.54 -15.10 -6.50
CA GLY A 388 -21.04 -16.29 -7.17
C GLY A 388 -22.10 -15.95 -8.22
N THR A 389 -23.21 -16.65 -8.17
CA THR A 389 -24.37 -16.48 -9.06
C THR A 389 -25.45 -15.55 -8.51
N GLY A 390 -25.25 -14.98 -7.32
CA GLY A 390 -26.30 -14.26 -6.60
C GLY A 390 -27.39 -15.17 -6.03
N ALA A 391 -27.19 -16.48 -6.06
CA ALA A 391 -28.06 -17.50 -5.49
C ALA A 391 -27.25 -18.51 -4.68
N ILE A 392 -27.78 -19.01 -3.59
CA ILE A 392 -27.17 -20.04 -2.76
C ILE A 392 -28.15 -21.17 -2.43
N MET A 393 -27.63 -22.36 -2.26
CA MET A 393 -28.29 -23.43 -1.56
C MET A 393 -28.06 -23.24 -0.05
N ALA A 394 -29.09 -23.28 0.75
CA ALA A 394 -28.99 -23.08 2.20
C ALA A 394 -28.99 -24.41 2.95
N VAL A 395 -27.99 -24.57 3.84
CA VAL A 395 -27.78 -25.77 4.64
C VAL A 395 -27.77 -25.43 6.13
N PRO A 396 -28.96 -25.29 6.76
CA PRO A 396 -29.06 -24.74 8.12
C PRO A 396 -28.34 -25.57 9.18
N ALA A 397 -28.15 -26.87 8.98
CA ALA A 397 -27.41 -27.69 9.93
C ALA A 397 -25.91 -27.34 10.00
N HIS A 398 -25.33 -26.72 8.94
CA HIS A 398 -23.87 -26.55 8.77
C HIS A 398 -23.44 -25.16 8.33
N ASP A 399 -24.32 -24.16 8.40
CA ASP A 399 -24.02 -22.73 8.26
C ASP A 399 -24.83 -21.91 9.26
N SER A 400 -24.16 -21.10 10.04
CA SER A 400 -24.79 -20.36 11.15
C SER A 400 -25.81 -19.32 10.67
N ARG A 401 -25.64 -18.73 9.48
CA ARG A 401 -26.60 -17.77 8.91
C ARG A 401 -27.85 -18.50 8.41
N ASP A 402 -27.66 -19.61 7.72
CA ASP A 402 -28.74 -20.47 7.25
C ASP A 402 -29.54 -21.04 8.42
N TRP A 403 -28.85 -21.41 9.50
CA TRP A 403 -29.47 -21.91 10.74
C TRP A 403 -30.37 -20.84 11.39
N ALA A 404 -29.84 -19.62 11.55
CA ALA A 404 -30.62 -18.53 12.09
C ALA A 404 -31.83 -18.20 11.23
N PHE A 405 -31.67 -18.23 9.90
CA PHE A 405 -32.75 -18.03 8.92
C PHE A 405 -33.81 -19.14 9.02
N ALA A 406 -33.40 -20.41 9.01
CA ALA A 406 -34.32 -21.53 9.13
C ALA A 406 -35.11 -21.50 10.46
N ARG A 407 -34.45 -21.17 11.57
CA ARG A 407 -35.12 -21.01 12.89
C ARG A 407 -36.15 -19.88 12.87
N HIS A 408 -35.83 -18.77 12.20
CA HIS A 408 -36.72 -17.61 12.12
C HIS A 408 -37.98 -17.90 11.30
N PHE A 409 -37.82 -18.59 10.16
CA PHE A 409 -38.88 -18.90 9.22
C PHE A 409 -39.56 -20.28 9.45
N GLY A 410 -39.12 -21.04 10.43
CA GLY A 410 -39.66 -22.36 10.74
C GLY A 410 -39.39 -23.40 9.69
N LEU A 411 -38.20 -23.34 9.05
CA LEU A 411 -37.76 -24.27 7.99
C LEU A 411 -37.01 -25.48 8.59
N ASP A 412 -37.03 -26.59 7.90
CA ASP A 412 -36.38 -27.83 8.33
C ASP A 412 -34.86 -27.65 8.47
N ILE A 413 -34.24 -28.30 9.47
CA ILE A 413 -32.81 -28.40 9.69
C ILE A 413 -32.40 -29.87 9.64
N VAL A 414 -31.67 -30.24 8.59
CA VAL A 414 -31.25 -31.62 8.32
C VAL A 414 -29.75 -31.77 8.49
N PRO A 415 -29.26 -32.43 9.56
CA PRO A 415 -27.85 -32.68 9.74
C PRO A 415 -27.31 -33.70 8.73
N VAL A 416 -26.20 -33.40 8.08
CA VAL A 416 -25.53 -34.26 7.09
C VAL A 416 -24.05 -34.54 7.42
N VAL A 417 -23.52 -33.91 8.45
CA VAL A 417 -22.22 -34.25 9.06
C VAL A 417 -22.48 -34.67 10.50
N GLU A 418 -21.92 -35.78 10.90
CA GLU A 418 -22.06 -36.36 12.25
C GLU A 418 -21.43 -35.42 13.30
N GLY A 419 -22.17 -35.13 14.37
CA GLY A 419 -21.74 -34.30 15.49
C GLY A 419 -22.55 -33.05 15.66
N GLY A 420 -22.36 -32.39 16.80
CA GLY A 420 -23.10 -31.18 17.16
C GLY A 420 -24.55 -31.42 17.58
N ASP A 421 -25.18 -30.39 18.15
CA ASP A 421 -26.60 -30.35 18.49
C ASP A 421 -27.29 -29.25 17.65
N VAL A 422 -27.74 -29.64 16.46
CA VAL A 422 -28.34 -28.73 15.48
C VAL A 422 -29.66 -28.13 15.94
N GLU A 423 -30.25 -28.63 17.03
CA GLU A 423 -31.42 -28.00 17.69
C GLU A 423 -31.05 -26.73 18.45
N ARG A 424 -29.79 -26.61 18.87
CA ARG A 424 -29.29 -25.46 19.63
C ARG A 424 -28.49 -24.46 18.76
N GLU A 425 -27.66 -24.97 17.88
CA GLU A 425 -26.79 -24.15 17.01
C GLU A 425 -26.38 -24.93 15.76
N SER A 426 -25.89 -24.24 14.73
CA SER A 426 -25.31 -24.90 13.56
C SER A 426 -24.03 -25.64 13.92
N TYR A 427 -23.75 -26.70 13.20
CA TYR A 427 -22.48 -27.45 13.29
C TYR A 427 -21.62 -27.17 12.06
N ASP A 428 -20.88 -26.06 12.10
CA ASP A 428 -20.13 -25.52 10.96
C ASP A 428 -18.78 -26.23 10.72
N ALA A 429 -18.58 -27.45 11.29
CA ALA A 429 -17.33 -28.20 11.14
C ALA A 429 -17.05 -28.56 9.69
N LYS A 430 -15.77 -28.44 9.33
CA LYS A 430 -15.25 -28.79 7.97
C LYS A 430 -14.68 -30.22 7.92
N GLU A 431 -14.76 -30.94 9.01
CA GLU A 431 -14.27 -32.30 9.19
C GLU A 431 -15.38 -33.14 9.85
N GLY A 432 -15.30 -34.47 9.69
CA GLY A 432 -16.28 -35.40 10.21
C GLY A 432 -16.85 -36.33 9.15
N ARG A 433 -17.74 -37.22 9.54
CA ARG A 433 -18.35 -38.20 8.67
C ARG A 433 -19.74 -37.78 8.20
N LEU A 434 -20.03 -38.06 6.92
CA LEU A 434 -21.35 -37.79 6.34
C LEU A 434 -22.40 -38.76 6.85
N ILE A 435 -23.58 -38.21 7.16
CA ILE A 435 -24.81 -38.93 7.52
C ILE A 435 -25.97 -38.35 6.69
N ASN A 436 -27.09 -39.06 6.57
CA ASN A 436 -28.28 -38.63 5.82
C ASN A 436 -27.98 -38.17 4.36
N SER A 437 -26.95 -38.68 3.76
CA SER A 437 -26.36 -38.22 2.49
C SER A 437 -26.21 -39.33 1.45
N ASP A 438 -27.12 -40.31 1.44
CA ASP A 438 -27.20 -41.42 0.48
C ASP A 438 -25.83 -42.09 0.28
N PHE A 439 -25.29 -42.04 -0.94
CA PHE A 439 -24.02 -42.65 -1.31
C PHE A 439 -22.78 -42.03 -0.63
N LEU A 440 -22.90 -40.92 0.05
CA LEU A 440 -21.82 -40.28 0.81
C LEU A 440 -21.78 -40.72 2.28
N ASN A 441 -22.79 -41.44 2.77
CA ASN A 441 -22.86 -41.87 4.17
C ASN A 441 -21.59 -42.60 4.61
N GLY A 442 -21.02 -42.16 5.74
CA GLY A 442 -19.80 -42.76 6.34
C GLY A 442 -18.48 -42.23 5.74
N MET A 443 -18.51 -41.45 4.65
CA MET A 443 -17.31 -40.81 4.10
C MET A 443 -16.87 -39.63 4.95
N GLU A 444 -15.57 -39.39 5.02
CA GLU A 444 -15.03 -38.13 5.56
C GLU A 444 -15.39 -36.96 4.64
N VAL A 445 -15.60 -35.77 5.19
CA VAL A 445 -16.01 -34.56 4.45
C VAL A 445 -15.13 -34.31 3.23
N LYS A 446 -13.80 -34.46 3.36
CA LYS A 446 -12.85 -34.22 2.26
C LYS A 446 -13.04 -35.23 1.10
N GLU A 447 -13.28 -36.47 1.41
CA GLU A 447 -13.55 -37.55 0.42
C GLU A 447 -14.91 -37.32 -0.24
N ALA A 448 -15.91 -36.93 0.56
CA ALA A 448 -17.26 -36.63 0.07
C ALA A 448 -17.27 -35.44 -0.90
N ILE A 449 -16.52 -34.36 -0.63
CA ILE A 449 -16.37 -33.23 -1.54
C ILE A 449 -15.78 -33.68 -2.89
N ALA A 450 -14.71 -34.47 -2.88
CA ALA A 450 -14.09 -34.99 -4.09
C ALA A 450 -15.09 -35.87 -4.88
N ARG A 451 -15.76 -36.76 -4.17
CA ARG A 451 -16.79 -37.66 -4.76
C ARG A 451 -17.95 -36.87 -5.37
N MET A 452 -18.37 -35.76 -4.71
CA MET A 452 -19.45 -34.92 -5.21
C MET A 452 -19.08 -34.18 -6.50
N PHE A 453 -17.84 -33.70 -6.63
CA PHE A 453 -17.39 -33.11 -7.90
C PHE A 453 -17.55 -34.08 -9.06
N ASP A 454 -17.07 -35.34 -8.91
CA ASP A 454 -17.17 -36.37 -9.92
C ASP A 454 -18.64 -36.70 -10.23
N GLU A 455 -19.49 -36.77 -9.22
CA GLU A 455 -20.90 -37.16 -9.38
C GLU A 455 -21.75 -36.07 -10.01
N ILE A 456 -21.49 -34.78 -9.69
CA ILE A 456 -22.13 -33.62 -10.31
C ILE A 456 -21.82 -33.59 -11.82
N GLU A 457 -20.58 -33.77 -12.20
CA GLU A 457 -20.14 -33.79 -13.61
C GLU A 457 -20.69 -35.03 -14.33
N ARG A 458 -20.60 -36.21 -13.73
CA ARG A 458 -21.12 -37.47 -14.31
C ARG A 458 -22.63 -37.43 -14.59
N ARG A 459 -23.40 -36.78 -13.72
CA ARG A 459 -24.87 -36.63 -13.91
C ARG A 459 -25.25 -35.44 -14.80
N GLY A 460 -24.29 -34.60 -15.23
CA GLY A 460 -24.56 -33.38 -16.00
C GLY A 460 -25.33 -32.32 -15.22
N LEU A 461 -25.15 -32.29 -13.86
CA LEU A 461 -25.83 -31.36 -12.97
C LEU A 461 -25.06 -30.06 -12.78
N GLY A 462 -23.84 -30.00 -13.29
CA GLY A 462 -22.93 -28.87 -13.16
C GLY A 462 -21.47 -29.27 -13.42
N LYS A 463 -20.54 -28.49 -12.93
CA LYS A 463 -19.10 -28.73 -13.09
C LYS A 463 -18.31 -28.25 -11.89
N ARG A 464 -17.13 -28.80 -11.70
CA ARG A 464 -16.12 -28.25 -10.78
C ARG A 464 -15.66 -26.89 -11.32
N LEU A 465 -15.59 -25.88 -10.48
CA LEU A 465 -15.23 -24.53 -10.85
C LEU A 465 -14.30 -23.89 -9.84
N VAL A 466 -13.36 -23.11 -10.34
CA VAL A 466 -12.55 -22.19 -9.54
C VAL A 466 -13.21 -20.81 -9.60
N ASN A 467 -13.53 -20.26 -8.45
CA ASN A 467 -14.12 -18.94 -8.34
C ASN A 467 -13.20 -18.02 -7.55
N TYR A 468 -13.31 -16.72 -7.79
CA TYR A 468 -12.53 -15.69 -7.15
C TYR A 468 -13.45 -14.66 -6.51
N ARG A 469 -13.04 -14.14 -5.34
CA ARG A 469 -13.72 -12.98 -4.73
C ARG A 469 -13.42 -11.70 -5.51
N LEU A 470 -12.22 -11.62 -6.10
CA LEU A 470 -11.80 -10.52 -6.96
C LEU A 470 -12.88 -10.24 -8.03
N ARG A 471 -13.14 -8.97 -8.26
CA ARG A 471 -14.04 -8.48 -9.31
C ARG A 471 -13.28 -7.71 -10.36
N ASP A 472 -13.84 -7.64 -11.57
CA ASP A 472 -13.32 -6.77 -12.61
C ASP A 472 -13.33 -5.31 -12.14
N ALA A 473 -12.29 -4.57 -12.51
CA ALA A 473 -12.13 -3.20 -12.06
C ALA A 473 -13.09 -2.26 -12.78
N ILE A 474 -13.93 -1.54 -12.02
CA ILE A 474 -14.74 -0.45 -12.55
C ILE A 474 -13.82 0.69 -12.94
N PHE A 475 -13.80 1.02 -14.24
CA PHE A 475 -12.78 1.86 -14.84
C PHE A 475 -13.30 3.21 -15.35
N SER A 476 -14.58 3.52 -15.22
CA SER A 476 -15.17 4.82 -15.57
C SER A 476 -15.38 5.70 -14.35
N ARG A 477 -15.11 7.01 -14.50
CA ARG A 477 -15.45 8.04 -13.51
C ARG A 477 -16.22 9.18 -14.16
N GLN A 478 -17.25 9.64 -13.49
CA GLN A 478 -18.03 10.81 -13.88
C GLN A 478 -17.33 12.09 -13.41
N ARG A 479 -16.11 12.27 -13.92
CA ARG A 479 -15.16 13.29 -13.53
C ARG A 479 -14.58 14.01 -14.73
N TYR A 480 -14.13 15.25 -14.53
CA TYR A 480 -13.39 15.98 -15.54
C TYR A 480 -11.88 15.73 -15.44
N TRP A 481 -11.31 15.77 -14.21
CA TRP A 481 -9.87 15.69 -14.00
C TRP A 481 -9.38 14.24 -13.94
N GLY A 482 -9.25 13.64 -15.10
CA GLY A 482 -8.79 12.27 -15.35
C GLY A 482 -8.47 12.07 -16.82
N GLU A 483 -7.83 10.95 -17.15
CA GLU A 483 -7.52 10.59 -18.54
C GLU A 483 -8.81 10.37 -19.34
N PRO A 484 -9.02 11.08 -20.47
CA PRO A 484 -10.13 10.78 -21.36
C PRO A 484 -9.96 9.41 -22.03
N PHE A 485 -11.07 8.70 -22.21
CA PHE A 485 -11.04 7.46 -22.96
C PHE A 485 -10.84 7.74 -24.46
N PRO A 486 -9.89 7.06 -25.12
CA PRO A 486 -9.64 7.22 -26.56
C PRO A 486 -10.66 6.42 -27.38
N ILE A 487 -11.95 6.64 -27.10
CA ILE A 487 -13.12 5.93 -27.70
C ILE A 487 -14.14 6.96 -28.18
N TYR A 488 -14.68 6.72 -29.35
CA TYR A 488 -15.84 7.41 -29.86
C TYR A 488 -16.96 6.41 -30.17
N TYR A 489 -18.17 6.89 -30.36
CA TYR A 489 -19.34 6.05 -30.60
C TYR A 489 -19.93 6.27 -31.99
N ARG A 490 -20.07 5.17 -32.73
CA ARG A 490 -20.80 5.13 -34.02
C ARG A 490 -21.96 4.18 -33.87
N ASN A 491 -23.17 4.72 -33.87
CA ASN A 491 -24.41 3.95 -33.64
C ASN A 491 -24.37 3.11 -32.34
N ASP A 492 -23.91 3.72 -31.23
CA ASP A 492 -23.68 3.10 -29.91
C ASP A 492 -22.58 2.00 -29.87
N ILE A 493 -21.90 1.76 -30.99
CA ILE A 493 -20.74 0.88 -31.06
C ILE A 493 -19.49 1.67 -30.63
N ALA A 494 -18.79 1.13 -29.65
CA ALA A 494 -17.51 1.71 -29.18
C ALA A 494 -16.41 1.50 -30.23
N CYS A 495 -15.84 2.57 -30.72
CA CYS A 495 -14.79 2.57 -31.72
C CYS A 495 -13.49 3.17 -31.13
N PRO A 496 -12.35 2.47 -31.22
CA PRO A 496 -11.07 2.98 -30.72
C PRO A 496 -10.50 4.05 -31.65
N LEU A 497 -9.78 5.04 -31.09
CA LEU A 497 -8.94 5.94 -31.86
C LEU A 497 -7.70 5.18 -32.36
N ALA A 498 -7.12 5.65 -33.47
CA ALA A 498 -5.83 5.17 -33.93
C ALA A 498 -4.68 5.70 -33.02
N ASP A 499 -3.59 4.96 -32.93
CA ASP A 499 -2.45 5.33 -32.09
C ASP A 499 -1.88 6.72 -32.44
N GLU A 500 -1.94 7.12 -33.73
CA GLU A 500 -1.47 8.40 -34.22
C GLU A 500 -2.36 9.58 -33.75
N GLN A 501 -3.57 9.31 -33.32
CA GLN A 501 -4.52 10.30 -32.81
C GLN A 501 -4.33 10.55 -31.29
N LEU A 502 -3.45 9.79 -30.64
CA LEU A 502 -3.15 9.96 -29.21
C LEU A 502 -2.07 11.06 -28.99
N PRO A 503 -2.18 11.85 -27.94
CA PRO A 503 -3.21 11.79 -26.88
C PRO A 503 -4.51 12.47 -27.28
N LEU A 504 -5.65 11.90 -26.90
CA LEU A 504 -6.93 12.64 -26.83
C LEU A 504 -6.88 13.53 -25.59
N THR A 505 -6.80 14.84 -25.77
CA THR A 505 -6.62 15.79 -24.66
C THR A 505 -7.94 16.26 -24.08
N LEU A 506 -7.94 16.55 -22.76
CA LEU A 506 -9.11 17.14 -22.10
C LEU A 506 -9.50 18.46 -22.73
N PRO A 507 -10.80 18.69 -23.06
CA PRO A 507 -11.29 19.97 -23.54
C PRO A 507 -11.36 21.00 -22.41
N ALA A 508 -11.22 22.27 -22.73
CA ALA A 508 -11.48 23.32 -21.77
C ALA A 508 -12.98 23.41 -21.47
N ILE A 509 -13.37 23.32 -20.20
CA ILE A 509 -14.74 23.52 -19.73
C ILE A 509 -14.77 24.48 -18.54
N GLU A 510 -15.79 25.33 -18.47
CA GLU A 510 -15.92 26.30 -17.38
C GLU A 510 -16.49 25.66 -16.11
N ASN A 511 -17.46 24.77 -16.27
CA ASN A 511 -18.10 24.07 -15.16
C ASN A 511 -17.78 22.58 -15.19
N PHE A 512 -16.80 22.17 -14.35
CA PHE A 512 -16.37 20.80 -14.19
C PHE A 512 -16.90 20.16 -12.88
N GLY A 513 -17.72 20.86 -12.11
CA GLY A 513 -18.28 20.32 -10.87
C GLY A 513 -19.15 19.10 -11.11
N PRO A 514 -19.22 18.16 -10.16
CA PRO A 514 -20.06 16.98 -10.24
C PRO A 514 -21.54 17.33 -10.14
N THR A 515 -22.42 16.43 -10.68
CA THR A 515 -23.87 16.51 -10.46
C THR A 515 -24.34 15.33 -9.64
N ALA A 516 -25.42 15.49 -8.89
CA ALA A 516 -26.01 14.42 -8.07
C ALA A 516 -26.58 13.29 -8.94
N GLU A 517 -27.03 13.60 -10.13
CA GLU A 517 -27.60 12.67 -11.12
C GLU A 517 -26.55 11.82 -11.80
N GLY A 518 -25.27 12.26 -11.74
CA GLY A 518 -24.15 11.55 -12.33
C GLY A 518 -23.92 11.86 -13.82
N GLU A 519 -24.36 13.02 -14.29
CA GLU A 519 -23.98 13.48 -15.62
C GLU A 519 -22.47 13.79 -15.65
N PRO A 520 -21.70 13.12 -16.54
CA PRO A 520 -20.27 13.38 -16.64
C PRO A 520 -19.98 14.83 -17.06
N PRO A 521 -19.01 15.52 -16.46
CA PRO A 521 -18.67 16.90 -16.81
C PRO A 521 -18.34 17.10 -18.30
N LEU A 522 -17.76 16.12 -18.98
CA LEU A 522 -17.45 16.19 -20.42
C LEU A 522 -18.70 16.32 -21.31
N ALA A 523 -19.89 15.94 -20.82
CA ALA A 523 -21.16 16.17 -21.52
C ALA A 523 -21.42 17.68 -21.76
N ARG A 524 -20.82 18.55 -20.94
CA ARG A 524 -20.90 20.00 -21.04
C ARG A 524 -19.86 20.63 -21.96
N ALA A 525 -18.93 19.83 -22.47
CA ALA A 525 -17.90 20.30 -23.39
C ALA A 525 -18.46 20.53 -24.79
N LYS A 526 -18.28 21.71 -25.33
CA LYS A 526 -18.68 22.02 -26.70
C LYS A 526 -17.73 21.35 -27.69
N GLY A 527 -18.32 20.64 -28.69
CA GLY A 527 -17.55 20.00 -29.74
C GLY A 527 -16.69 18.80 -29.29
N TRP A 528 -17.10 18.10 -28.23
CA TRP A 528 -16.45 16.87 -27.79
C TRP A 528 -16.85 15.68 -28.68
N THR A 529 -16.37 15.76 -29.94
CA THR A 529 -16.65 14.83 -31.02
C THR A 529 -15.43 14.65 -31.91
N THR A 530 -15.40 13.56 -32.69
CA THR A 530 -14.41 13.41 -33.77
C THR A 530 -14.64 14.47 -34.86
N PRO A 531 -13.69 14.70 -35.79
CA PRO A 531 -13.88 15.60 -36.92
C PRO A 531 -15.11 15.27 -37.76
N GLU A 532 -15.51 14.01 -37.82
CA GLU A 532 -16.69 13.48 -38.52
C GLU A 532 -17.99 13.66 -37.71
N GLY A 533 -17.93 14.16 -36.49
CA GLY A 533 -19.07 14.44 -35.63
C GLY A 533 -19.49 13.30 -34.70
N TYR A 534 -18.77 12.20 -34.60
CA TYR A 534 -19.05 11.12 -33.65
C TYR A 534 -18.67 11.51 -32.22
N PRO A 535 -19.57 11.29 -31.23
CA PRO A 535 -19.28 11.68 -29.84
C PRO A 535 -18.18 10.83 -29.21
N TYR A 536 -17.28 11.48 -28.49
CA TYR A 536 -16.33 10.78 -27.62
C TYR A 536 -16.99 10.27 -26.33
N GLU A 537 -16.33 9.30 -25.66
CA GLU A 537 -16.71 8.88 -24.31
C GLU A 537 -16.73 10.09 -23.35
N LEU A 538 -17.75 10.15 -22.51
CA LEU A 538 -17.96 11.28 -21.59
C LEU A 538 -17.36 11.08 -20.20
N SER A 539 -17.10 9.83 -19.81
CA SER A 539 -16.40 9.52 -18.56
C SER A 539 -14.88 9.62 -18.71
N THR A 540 -14.17 9.70 -17.60
CA THR A 540 -12.71 9.63 -17.56
C THR A 540 -12.25 8.37 -16.84
N MET A 541 -10.98 7.99 -17.03
CA MET A 541 -10.37 6.87 -16.32
C MET A 541 -10.16 7.25 -14.85
N PRO A 542 -10.09 6.26 -13.93
CA PRO A 542 -9.79 6.51 -12.51
C PRO A 542 -8.34 6.95 -12.31
N GLY A 543 -8.06 7.63 -11.20
CA GLY A 543 -6.70 8.09 -10.87
C GLY A 543 -5.64 6.99 -10.88
N PHE A 544 -6.02 5.75 -10.52
CA PHE A 544 -5.10 4.61 -10.56
C PHE A 544 -4.69 4.15 -11.97
N ALA A 545 -5.33 4.63 -13.02
CA ALA A 545 -4.96 4.28 -14.39
C ALA A 545 -3.55 4.77 -14.72
N GLY A 546 -3.26 6.03 -14.46
CA GLY A 546 -1.93 6.62 -14.68
C GLY A 546 -0.85 6.02 -13.80
N SER A 547 -1.16 5.70 -12.55
CA SER A 547 -0.19 5.14 -11.62
C SER A 547 0.10 3.64 -11.83
N SER A 548 -0.67 2.94 -12.67
CA SER A 548 -0.49 1.49 -12.87
C SER A 548 0.79 1.10 -13.60
N ALA A 549 1.37 1.99 -14.42
CA ALA A 549 2.57 1.71 -15.21
C ALA A 549 3.66 2.80 -15.14
N TYR A 550 3.59 3.71 -14.17
CA TYR A 550 4.51 4.85 -14.08
C TYR A 550 5.97 4.45 -13.89
N TYR A 551 6.23 3.33 -13.21
CA TYR A 551 7.57 2.76 -13.05
C TYR A 551 8.23 2.41 -14.38
N LEU A 552 7.48 2.02 -15.39
CA LEU A 552 7.99 1.79 -16.75
C LEU A 552 8.34 3.11 -17.43
N ARG A 553 7.49 4.12 -17.25
CA ARG A 553 7.72 5.42 -17.87
C ARG A 553 8.96 6.12 -17.32
N TYR A 554 9.27 5.95 -16.04
CA TYR A 554 10.52 6.45 -15.46
C TYR A 554 11.79 5.86 -16.09
N MET A 555 11.73 4.65 -16.63
CA MET A 555 12.88 4.06 -17.32
C MET A 555 13.22 4.82 -18.60
N ASP A 556 12.23 5.44 -19.28
CA ASP A 556 12.38 6.10 -20.59
C ASP A 556 11.35 7.23 -20.78
N PRO A 557 11.38 8.28 -19.92
CA PRO A 557 10.29 9.26 -19.83
C PRO A 557 10.13 10.16 -21.04
N HIS A 558 11.17 10.29 -21.85
CA HIS A 558 11.20 11.16 -23.03
C HIS A 558 10.94 10.43 -24.35
N ASN A 559 10.62 9.15 -24.31
CA ASN A 559 10.32 8.36 -25.49
C ASN A 559 8.91 8.66 -26.02
N ASP A 560 8.83 9.27 -27.18
CA ASP A 560 7.54 9.61 -27.82
C ASP A 560 6.95 8.47 -28.67
N HIS A 561 7.71 7.38 -28.86
CA HIS A 561 7.35 6.26 -29.73
C HIS A 561 6.89 5.01 -28.97
N ALA A 562 7.24 4.88 -27.71
CA ALA A 562 6.87 3.75 -26.87
C ALA A 562 6.69 4.17 -25.41
N LEU A 563 5.86 3.44 -24.66
CA LEU A 563 5.74 3.59 -23.21
C LEU A 563 7.13 3.48 -22.53
N VAL A 564 7.89 2.50 -22.96
CA VAL A 564 9.28 2.26 -22.60
C VAL A 564 10.01 1.60 -23.78
N GLY A 565 11.19 2.08 -24.13
CA GLY A 565 12.00 1.46 -25.17
C GLY A 565 12.58 0.11 -24.70
N SER A 566 12.72 -0.84 -25.64
CA SER A 566 13.20 -2.20 -25.30
C SER A 566 14.59 -2.20 -24.65
N LYS A 567 15.51 -1.32 -25.07
CA LYS A 567 16.85 -1.19 -24.46
C LYS A 567 16.78 -0.74 -23.01
N ALA A 568 15.95 0.28 -22.70
CA ALA A 568 15.76 0.78 -21.35
C ALA A 568 15.11 -0.31 -20.47
N ASN A 569 14.07 -0.98 -20.98
CA ASN A 569 13.41 -2.05 -20.22
C ASN A 569 14.32 -3.26 -20.01
N THR A 570 15.11 -3.68 -20.98
CA THR A 570 16.06 -4.78 -20.83
C THR A 570 17.17 -4.48 -19.82
N TYR A 571 17.60 -3.23 -19.70
CA TYR A 571 18.59 -2.81 -18.72
C TYR A 571 17.99 -2.66 -17.31
N TRP A 572 16.95 -1.85 -17.16
CA TRP A 572 16.32 -1.57 -15.86
C TRP A 572 15.42 -2.70 -15.37
N ARG A 573 14.88 -3.52 -16.27
CA ARG A 573 14.00 -4.69 -16.03
C ARG A 573 12.76 -4.33 -15.22
N ASN A 574 12.78 -4.65 -13.95
CA ASN A 574 11.75 -4.28 -12.98
C ASN A 574 12.36 -3.52 -11.80
N VAL A 575 11.52 -3.04 -10.90
CA VAL A 575 11.93 -2.31 -9.68
C VAL A 575 12.56 -3.28 -8.70
N ASP A 576 13.79 -3.01 -8.26
CA ASP A 576 14.51 -3.84 -7.28
C ASP A 576 13.99 -3.60 -5.87
N LEU A 577 13.72 -2.34 -5.52
CA LEU A 577 13.16 -1.92 -4.23
C LEU A 577 12.04 -0.92 -4.42
N TYR A 578 10.87 -1.23 -3.92
CA TYR A 578 9.72 -0.34 -3.90
C TYR A 578 9.33 -0.02 -2.45
N VAL A 579 9.22 1.27 -2.13
CA VAL A 579 8.85 1.76 -0.79
C VAL A 579 7.51 2.50 -0.86
N GLY A 580 6.57 2.13 0.00
CA GLY A 580 5.25 2.78 0.00
C GLY A 580 4.29 2.21 1.03
N GLY A 581 3.12 2.84 1.18
CA GLY A 581 2.11 2.49 2.17
C GLY A 581 1.42 1.15 1.92
N ILE A 582 1.11 0.42 2.99
CA ILE A 582 0.40 -0.88 2.93
C ILE A 582 -1.05 -0.71 2.46
N GLU A 583 -1.62 0.48 2.55
CA GLU A 583 -2.98 0.79 2.08
C GLU A 583 -3.17 0.58 0.58
N HIS A 584 -2.08 0.51 -0.17
CA HIS A 584 -2.08 0.27 -1.61
C HIS A 584 -2.05 -1.23 -2.00
N ALA A 585 -2.09 -2.14 -1.01
CA ALA A 585 -1.97 -3.58 -1.21
C ALA A 585 -3.03 -4.16 -2.14
N THR A 586 -4.29 -3.72 -2.02
CA THR A 586 -5.45 -4.22 -2.77
C THR A 586 -5.86 -3.34 -3.96
N GLY A 587 -5.32 -2.13 -4.05
CA GLY A 587 -5.54 -1.19 -5.14
C GLY A 587 -4.35 -1.13 -6.09
N HIS A 588 -3.53 -0.08 -5.95
CA HIS A 588 -2.40 0.22 -6.84
C HIS A 588 -1.49 -0.98 -7.15
N LEU A 589 -1.09 -1.76 -6.14
CA LEU A 589 -0.19 -2.92 -6.36
C LEU A 589 -0.83 -4.02 -7.21
N MET A 590 -2.13 -4.28 -7.02
CA MET A 590 -2.86 -5.25 -7.84
C MET A 590 -2.98 -4.78 -9.29
N TYR A 591 -3.32 -3.51 -9.51
CA TYR A 591 -3.43 -2.94 -10.86
C TYR A 591 -2.08 -2.88 -11.57
N SER A 592 -1.00 -2.52 -10.88
CA SER A 592 0.35 -2.52 -11.47
C SER A 592 0.78 -3.92 -11.88
N ARG A 593 0.50 -4.95 -11.07
CA ARG A 593 0.80 -6.34 -11.40
C ARG A 593 -0.01 -6.82 -12.61
N PHE A 594 -1.31 -6.52 -12.65
CA PHE A 594 -2.17 -6.82 -13.78
C PHE A 594 -1.65 -6.14 -15.06
N TRP A 595 -1.37 -4.84 -15.01
CA TRP A 595 -0.87 -4.06 -16.15
C TRP A 595 0.44 -4.62 -16.68
N ASN A 596 1.36 -4.92 -15.77
CA ASN A 596 2.67 -5.44 -16.15
C ASN A 596 2.59 -6.85 -16.76
N MET A 597 1.78 -7.75 -16.21
CA MET A 597 1.55 -9.09 -16.77
C MET A 597 0.92 -9.02 -18.16
N PHE A 598 -0.03 -8.09 -18.35
CA PHE A 598 -0.63 -7.84 -19.65
C PHE A 598 0.42 -7.37 -20.67
N LEU A 599 1.21 -6.37 -20.33
CA LEU A 599 2.29 -5.86 -21.22
C LEU A 599 3.38 -6.92 -21.47
N TYR A 600 3.61 -7.79 -20.51
CA TYR A 600 4.51 -8.94 -20.68
C TYR A 600 3.96 -9.93 -21.72
N ASP A 601 2.70 -10.23 -21.69
CA ASP A 601 2.04 -11.13 -22.67
C ASP A 601 2.18 -10.59 -24.10
N LEU A 602 2.16 -9.26 -24.26
CA LEU A 602 2.33 -8.58 -25.53
C LEU A 602 3.79 -8.39 -25.93
N GLY A 603 4.75 -8.73 -25.07
CA GLY A 603 6.20 -8.60 -25.33
C GLY A 603 6.78 -7.18 -25.20
N TYR A 604 6.04 -6.25 -24.55
CA TYR A 604 6.52 -4.88 -24.31
C TYR A 604 7.45 -4.76 -23.12
N VAL A 605 7.35 -5.67 -22.17
CA VAL A 605 8.21 -5.72 -20.97
C VAL A 605 8.83 -7.11 -20.79
N CYS A 606 10.01 -7.17 -20.18
CA CYS A 606 10.79 -8.40 -20.08
C CYS A 606 10.55 -9.20 -18.78
N GLU A 607 9.81 -8.63 -17.81
CA GLU A 607 9.51 -9.27 -16.52
C GLU A 607 8.00 -9.37 -16.31
N GLN A 608 7.54 -10.45 -15.67
CA GLN A 608 6.11 -10.61 -15.36
C GLN A 608 5.68 -9.77 -14.18
N GLU A 609 6.53 -9.63 -13.16
CA GLU A 609 6.24 -8.86 -11.95
C GLU A 609 6.97 -7.52 -11.97
N PRO A 610 6.28 -6.42 -11.62
CA PRO A 610 6.86 -5.09 -11.68
C PRO A 610 7.84 -4.78 -10.56
N PHE A 611 7.66 -5.38 -9.37
CA PHE A 611 8.35 -5.02 -8.13
C PHE A 611 8.91 -6.27 -7.45
N GLN A 612 10.23 -6.37 -7.29
CA GLN A 612 10.86 -7.54 -6.64
C GLN A 612 10.72 -7.51 -5.13
N LYS A 613 11.22 -6.45 -4.48
CA LYS A 613 11.15 -6.25 -3.03
C LYS A 613 10.26 -5.07 -2.74
N LEU A 614 9.35 -5.23 -1.78
CA LEU A 614 8.49 -4.15 -1.31
C LEU A 614 8.66 -3.99 0.20
N VAL A 615 8.82 -2.74 0.63
CA VAL A 615 8.91 -2.34 2.04
C VAL A 615 7.80 -1.36 2.33
N ASN A 616 6.96 -1.70 3.31
CA ASN A 616 5.91 -0.82 3.77
C ASN A 616 6.39 -0.05 5.00
N GLN A 617 6.48 1.29 4.89
CA GLN A 617 6.72 2.13 6.04
C GLN A 617 5.45 2.28 6.88
N GLY A 618 5.64 2.41 8.20
CA GLY A 618 4.60 2.82 9.11
C GLY A 618 4.21 4.30 8.92
N MET A 619 3.21 4.74 9.67
CA MET A 619 2.79 6.15 9.64
C MET A 619 3.42 6.94 10.78
N ILE A 620 3.85 8.18 10.50
CA ILE A 620 4.08 9.15 11.56
C ILE A 620 2.73 9.71 11.98
N GLN A 621 2.41 9.52 13.27
CA GLN A 621 1.19 9.98 13.89
C GLN A 621 1.39 11.39 14.46
N GLY A 622 0.33 12.20 14.44
CA GLY A 622 0.31 13.50 15.08
C GLY A 622 -0.08 13.38 16.55
N ARG A 623 0.45 14.28 17.37
CA ARG A 623 -0.08 14.54 18.69
C ARG A 623 -1.12 15.63 18.55
N SER A 624 -2.42 15.25 18.66
CA SER A 624 -3.51 16.22 18.71
C SER A 624 -3.62 16.81 20.11
N ASN A 625 -3.96 18.08 20.21
CA ASN A 625 -4.34 18.71 21.45
C ASN A 625 -5.83 19.08 21.45
N PHE A 626 -6.44 19.11 22.62
CA PHE A 626 -7.86 19.35 22.78
C PHE A 626 -8.11 20.49 23.77
N VAL A 627 -9.12 21.30 23.46
CA VAL A 627 -9.75 22.23 24.38
C VAL A 627 -11.16 21.77 24.69
N TYR A 628 -11.67 22.08 25.85
CA TYR A 628 -12.95 21.61 26.36
C TYR A 628 -13.92 22.78 26.51
N ARG A 629 -14.86 22.90 25.55
CA ARG A 629 -15.90 23.91 25.56
C ARG A 629 -17.04 23.50 26.48
N VAL A 630 -17.43 24.35 27.43
CA VAL A 630 -18.61 24.13 28.23
C VAL A 630 -19.85 24.24 27.36
N VAL A 631 -20.69 23.18 27.37
CA VAL A 631 -21.85 23.06 26.48
C VAL A 631 -22.75 24.30 26.57
N GLY A 632 -23.13 24.83 25.40
CA GLY A 632 -24.01 26.01 25.29
C GLY A 632 -23.36 27.35 25.59
N THR A 633 -22.04 27.41 25.77
CA THR A 633 -21.32 28.65 26.10
C THR A 633 -20.10 28.86 25.20
N ASN A 634 -19.42 30.01 25.33
CA ASN A 634 -18.09 30.24 24.74
C ASN A 634 -16.98 30.21 25.83
N LYS A 635 -17.18 29.40 26.89
CA LYS A 635 -16.21 29.18 27.96
C LYS A 635 -15.47 27.87 27.73
N PHE A 636 -14.17 27.91 27.94
CA PHE A 636 -13.27 26.78 27.78
C PHE A 636 -12.63 26.45 29.12
N VAL A 637 -12.73 25.20 29.54
CA VAL A 637 -12.22 24.74 30.84
C VAL A 637 -10.94 23.93 30.67
N SER A 638 -9.93 24.18 31.49
CA SER A 638 -8.67 23.46 31.51
C SER A 638 -8.89 21.97 31.84
N LEU A 639 -8.01 21.10 31.33
CA LEU A 639 -8.12 19.63 31.44
C LEU A 639 -8.40 19.13 32.85
N GLY A 640 -7.66 19.61 33.87
CA GLY A 640 -7.79 19.14 35.25
C GLY A 640 -9.11 19.56 35.93
N LEU A 641 -9.85 20.51 35.33
CA LEU A 641 -11.12 20.96 35.85
C LEU A 641 -12.32 20.46 35.03
N ARG A 642 -12.06 19.72 33.95
CA ARG A 642 -13.05 19.28 32.94
C ARG A 642 -14.22 18.54 33.55
N ASP A 643 -13.99 17.64 34.50
CA ASP A 643 -15.00 16.78 35.08
C ASP A 643 -16.03 17.53 35.96
N GLN A 644 -15.81 18.82 36.20
CA GLN A 644 -16.76 19.68 36.94
C GLN A 644 -17.81 20.31 36.02
N TYR A 645 -17.69 20.12 34.70
CA TYR A 645 -18.54 20.74 33.67
C TYR A 645 -18.97 19.72 32.61
N GLU A 646 -20.13 19.93 32.03
CA GLU A 646 -20.51 19.23 30.81
C GLU A 646 -19.78 19.89 29.64
N THR A 647 -18.90 19.16 28.97
CA THR A 647 -17.97 19.72 27.96
C THR A 647 -18.05 19.00 26.62
N GLN A 648 -17.78 19.77 25.57
CA GLN A 648 -17.49 19.29 24.23
C GLN A 648 -15.99 19.42 23.97
N GLU A 649 -15.35 18.31 23.58
CA GLU A 649 -13.96 18.28 23.18
C GLU A 649 -13.80 18.83 21.76
N ILE A 650 -12.83 19.71 21.54
CA ILE A 650 -12.55 20.35 20.26
C ILE A 650 -11.04 20.27 20.01
N HIS A 651 -10.65 19.78 18.83
CA HIS A 651 -9.27 19.81 18.38
C HIS A 651 -8.77 21.25 18.24
N VAL A 652 -7.56 21.50 18.67
CA VAL A 652 -6.90 22.80 18.57
C VAL A 652 -5.59 22.71 17.79
N ASP A 653 -5.24 23.78 17.06
CA ASP A 653 -4.01 23.82 16.28
C ASP A 653 -2.78 23.63 17.20
N VAL A 654 -2.01 22.60 16.94
CA VAL A 654 -0.81 22.27 17.74
C VAL A 654 0.24 23.38 17.72
N ASN A 655 0.21 24.28 16.75
CA ASN A 655 1.14 25.42 16.66
C ASN A 655 0.86 26.52 17.69
N ILE A 656 -0.33 26.55 18.30
CA ILE A 656 -0.69 27.49 19.38
C ILE A 656 -0.71 26.82 20.77
N VAL A 657 -0.16 25.60 20.86
CA VAL A 657 0.00 24.86 22.11
C VAL A 657 1.49 24.59 22.34
N ARG A 658 2.00 24.85 23.54
CA ARG A 658 3.38 24.55 23.92
C ARG A 658 3.41 23.78 25.24
N ASN A 659 3.97 22.56 25.23
CA ASN A 659 3.98 21.68 26.37
C ASN A 659 2.60 21.53 27.05
N ASP A 660 1.58 21.29 26.22
CA ASP A 660 0.18 21.20 26.58
C ASP A 660 -0.45 22.48 27.16
N ILE A 661 0.25 23.59 27.15
CA ILE A 661 -0.28 24.90 27.57
C ILE A 661 -0.73 25.67 26.34
N LEU A 662 -2.00 26.10 26.34
CA LEU A 662 -2.61 26.89 25.28
C LEU A 662 -2.15 28.36 25.32
N ASP A 663 -1.79 28.90 24.16
CA ASP A 663 -1.67 30.36 23.97
C ASP A 663 -3.09 30.94 23.78
N LEU A 664 -3.58 31.64 24.82
CA LEU A 664 -4.96 32.14 24.88
C LEU A 664 -5.25 33.21 23.83
N ASP A 665 -4.28 34.06 23.54
CA ASP A 665 -4.43 35.16 22.58
C ASP A 665 -4.37 34.64 21.14
N ALA A 666 -3.46 33.69 20.88
CA ALA A 666 -3.40 32.97 19.63
C ALA A 666 -4.69 32.18 19.37
N PHE A 667 -5.28 31.55 20.40
CA PHE A 667 -6.54 30.81 20.28
C PHE A 667 -7.72 31.74 19.91
N ARG A 668 -7.83 32.91 20.55
CA ARG A 668 -8.85 33.91 20.21
C ARG A 668 -8.69 34.41 18.76
N ALA A 669 -7.46 34.52 18.28
CA ALA A 669 -7.16 34.96 16.93
C ALA A 669 -7.33 33.86 15.87
N TRP A 670 -7.32 32.58 16.27
CA TRP A 670 -7.28 31.43 15.37
C TRP A 670 -8.57 31.28 14.54
N MET A 671 -9.73 31.37 15.19
CA MET A 671 -11.03 31.29 14.49
C MET A 671 -11.98 32.40 14.93
N PRO A 672 -12.83 32.93 14.02
CA PRO A 672 -13.81 33.96 14.37
C PRO A 672 -14.72 33.64 15.55
N ASP A 673 -15.11 32.35 15.65
CA ASP A 673 -16.02 31.83 16.71
C ASP A 673 -15.38 31.85 18.11
N PHE A 674 -14.05 31.94 18.20
CA PHE A 674 -13.32 31.93 19.47
C PHE A 674 -12.82 33.33 19.90
N ARG A 675 -13.13 34.39 19.15
CA ARG A 675 -12.68 35.75 19.44
C ARG A 675 -13.00 36.20 20.86
N ASP A 676 -14.20 35.84 21.35
CA ASP A 676 -14.67 36.19 22.68
C ASP A 676 -14.62 35.02 23.66
N ALA A 677 -13.67 34.09 23.47
CA ALA A 677 -13.52 32.92 24.32
C ALA A 677 -13.09 33.32 25.74
N GLU A 678 -13.81 32.82 26.73
CA GLU A 678 -13.47 32.91 28.16
C GLU A 678 -12.81 31.60 28.63
N PHE A 679 -11.85 31.68 29.54
CA PHE A 679 -11.11 30.51 29.99
C PHE A 679 -11.23 30.30 31.49
N ILE A 680 -11.45 29.05 31.89
CA ILE A 680 -11.40 28.57 33.26
C ILE A 680 -10.05 27.88 33.42
N LEU A 681 -9.13 28.57 34.10
CA LEU A 681 -7.72 28.22 34.16
C LEU A 681 -7.43 27.34 35.39
N GLU A 682 -6.39 26.53 35.27
CA GLU A 682 -5.77 25.72 36.31
C GLU A 682 -4.41 26.34 36.64
N ASP A 683 -4.22 26.81 37.85
CA ASP A 683 -3.01 27.51 38.31
C ASP A 683 -2.57 28.65 37.38
N GLY A 684 -3.53 29.39 36.83
CA GLY A 684 -3.28 30.53 35.93
C GLY A 684 -2.90 30.13 34.50
N LYS A 685 -3.01 28.85 34.13
CA LYS A 685 -2.71 28.30 32.78
C LYS A 685 -3.89 27.52 32.27
N TYR A 686 -4.00 27.43 30.96
CA TYR A 686 -4.92 26.53 30.30
C TYR A 686 -4.16 25.26 29.84
N VAL A 687 -4.44 24.13 30.43
CA VAL A 687 -3.87 22.84 30.07
C VAL A 687 -4.78 22.14 29.08
N CYS A 688 -4.28 21.81 27.90
CA CYS A 688 -4.97 21.05 26.89
C CYS A 688 -4.93 19.54 27.19
N GLY A 689 -5.96 18.82 26.74
CA GLY A 689 -5.87 17.38 26.58
C GLY A 689 -5.03 17.00 25.34
N TRP A 690 -4.69 15.73 25.21
CA TRP A 690 -3.96 15.25 24.06
C TRP A 690 -4.25 13.78 23.75
N ALA A 691 -4.10 13.41 22.48
CA ALA A 691 -4.12 12.02 22.01
C ALA A 691 -3.15 11.85 20.81
N ILE A 692 -2.72 10.62 20.60
CA ILE A 692 -1.97 10.27 19.41
C ILE A 692 -2.96 9.81 18.34
N GLU A 693 -2.98 10.52 17.22
CA GLU A 693 -3.92 10.32 16.14
C GLU A 693 -3.21 10.37 14.77
N LYS A 694 -3.93 10.03 13.71
CA LYS A 694 -3.44 10.23 12.35
C LYS A 694 -3.14 11.72 12.12
N MET A 695 -1.95 12.02 11.60
CA MET A 695 -1.60 13.39 11.24
C MET A 695 -2.43 13.85 10.03
N SER A 696 -3.28 14.86 10.24
CA SER A 696 -4.14 15.41 9.20
C SER A 696 -4.52 16.87 9.48
N LYS A 697 -4.86 17.63 8.42
CA LYS A 697 -5.31 19.02 8.54
C LYS A 697 -6.61 19.17 9.34
N SER A 698 -7.51 18.19 9.24
CA SER A 698 -8.78 18.19 9.98
C SER A 698 -8.62 17.98 11.48
N MET A 699 -7.50 17.39 11.90
CA MET A 699 -7.16 17.20 13.31
C MET A 699 -6.26 18.31 13.87
N TYR A 700 -5.90 19.30 13.06
CA TYR A 700 -5.02 20.42 13.41
C TYR A 700 -3.70 20.02 14.06
N ASN A 701 -3.20 18.82 13.74
CA ASN A 701 -2.00 18.21 14.32
C ASN A 701 -0.84 18.08 13.32
N VAL A 702 -0.90 18.81 12.21
CA VAL A 702 0.10 18.76 11.13
C VAL A 702 1.34 19.56 11.54
N VAL A 703 2.51 18.91 11.42
CA VAL A 703 3.81 19.54 11.55
C VAL A 703 4.43 19.76 10.16
N ASN A 704 4.79 21.00 9.85
CA ASN A 704 5.36 21.37 8.56
C ASN A 704 6.87 21.07 8.53
N PRO A 705 7.37 20.30 7.54
CA PRO A 705 8.79 19.99 7.42
C PRO A 705 9.66 21.22 7.18
N ASP A 706 9.16 22.27 6.48
CA ASP A 706 9.93 23.50 6.26
C ASP A 706 10.35 24.16 7.56
N ARG A 707 9.44 24.20 8.55
CA ARG A 707 9.75 24.78 9.86
C ARG A 707 10.81 23.98 10.60
N ILE A 708 10.74 22.66 10.48
CA ILE A 708 11.75 21.77 11.11
C ILE A 708 13.12 21.97 10.45
N ILE A 709 13.15 22.03 9.12
CA ILE A 709 14.40 22.27 8.37
C ILE A 709 14.97 23.64 8.70
N GLU A 710 14.15 24.67 8.81
CA GLU A 710 14.59 26.03 9.15
C GLU A 710 15.26 26.09 10.55
N LEU A 711 14.72 25.34 11.50
CA LEU A 711 15.21 25.33 12.90
C LEU A 711 16.38 24.39 13.13
N TYR A 712 16.40 23.23 12.48
CA TYR A 712 17.30 22.13 12.80
C TYR A 712 18.16 21.63 11.62
N GLY A 713 17.74 21.92 10.38
CA GLY A 713 18.35 21.45 9.15
C GLY A 713 17.72 20.17 8.61
N ALA A 714 17.94 19.95 7.29
CA ALA A 714 17.41 18.80 6.58
C ALA A 714 18.05 17.48 7.03
N ASP A 715 19.37 17.44 7.23
CA ASP A 715 20.06 16.25 7.71
C ASP A 715 19.59 15.84 9.11
N THR A 716 19.26 16.80 9.97
CA THR A 716 18.67 16.51 11.29
C THR A 716 17.28 15.89 11.14
N LEU A 717 16.43 16.45 10.27
CA LEU A 717 15.10 15.89 9.99
C LEU A 717 15.22 14.44 9.47
N ARG A 718 16.08 14.19 8.48
CA ARG A 718 16.30 12.88 7.89
C ARG A 718 16.70 11.84 8.93
N MET A 719 17.70 12.14 9.72
CA MET A 719 18.17 11.23 10.77
C MET A 719 17.15 11.04 11.89
N TYR A 720 16.42 12.10 12.24
CA TYR A 720 15.42 12.02 13.30
C TYR A 720 14.24 11.15 12.94
N GLU A 721 13.72 11.25 11.72
CA GLU A 721 12.64 10.38 11.24
C GLU A 721 13.05 8.90 11.27
N MET A 722 14.30 8.61 10.92
CA MET A 722 14.83 7.24 11.00
C MET A 722 15.06 6.79 12.46
N PHE A 723 15.39 7.70 13.36
CA PHE A 723 15.65 7.39 14.77
C PHE A 723 14.38 7.15 15.60
N LEU A 724 13.22 7.66 15.18
CA LEU A 724 11.95 7.56 15.91
C LEU A 724 11.52 6.11 16.24
N GLY A 725 11.95 5.13 15.48
CA GLY A 725 11.64 3.71 15.70
C GLY A 725 11.77 2.87 14.44
N PRO A 726 11.42 1.58 14.49
CA PRO A 726 11.44 0.69 13.33
C PRO A 726 10.63 1.23 12.17
N LEU A 727 11.13 1.10 10.93
CA LEU A 727 10.53 1.72 9.75
C LEU A 727 9.05 1.30 9.54
N GLU A 728 8.74 0.03 9.74
CA GLU A 728 7.42 -0.54 9.47
C GLU A 728 6.36 -0.21 10.52
N GLN A 729 6.75 0.33 11.67
CA GLN A 729 5.84 0.63 12.77
C GLN A 729 5.32 2.07 12.70
N ALA A 730 4.04 2.24 13.05
CA ALA A 730 3.51 3.57 13.31
C ALA A 730 4.15 4.17 14.57
N LYS A 731 4.46 5.46 14.54
CA LYS A 731 5.18 6.15 15.62
C LYS A 731 4.71 7.59 15.76
N PRO A 732 4.58 8.11 17.00
CA PRO A 732 4.19 9.50 17.21
C PRO A 732 5.36 10.44 16.89
N TRP A 733 5.05 11.58 16.29
CA TRP A 733 6.00 12.68 16.16
C TRP A 733 6.17 13.38 17.51
N ASP A 734 7.42 13.59 17.92
CA ASP A 734 7.78 14.40 19.09
C ASP A 734 8.83 15.43 18.70
N THR A 735 8.43 16.69 18.60
CA THR A 735 9.36 17.78 18.23
C THR A 735 10.49 17.97 19.25
N ASN A 736 10.29 17.60 20.52
CA ASN A 736 11.34 17.76 21.54
C ASN A 736 12.49 16.76 21.38
N GLY A 737 12.23 15.59 20.80
CA GLY A 737 13.24 14.54 20.60
C GLY A 737 14.30 14.89 19.55
N ILE A 738 14.01 15.81 18.63
CA ILE A 738 14.91 16.17 17.52
C ILE A 738 16.20 16.84 17.97
N ASP A 739 16.18 17.51 19.12
CA ASP A 739 17.35 18.18 19.70
C ASP A 739 18.54 17.21 19.92
N GLY A 740 18.25 15.95 20.26
CA GLY A 740 19.28 14.93 20.46
C GLY A 740 20.07 14.65 19.20
N VAL A 741 19.38 14.53 18.08
CA VAL A 741 20.00 14.31 16.75
C VAL A 741 20.74 15.55 16.27
N HIS A 742 20.18 16.75 16.47
CA HIS A 742 20.84 17.99 16.12
C HIS A 742 22.17 18.18 16.89
N LYS A 743 22.17 17.89 18.20
CA LYS A 743 23.38 17.91 19.03
C LYS A 743 24.40 16.87 18.58
N PHE A 744 23.94 15.69 18.15
CA PHE A 744 24.82 14.65 17.62
C PHE A 744 25.55 15.15 16.35
N LEU A 745 24.84 15.74 15.36
CA LEU A 745 25.45 16.25 14.14
C LEU A 745 26.46 17.38 14.43
N ARG A 746 26.16 18.26 15.37
CA ARG A 746 27.12 19.30 15.83
C ARG A 746 28.39 18.69 16.47
N ARG A 747 28.26 17.61 17.23
CA ARG A 747 29.41 16.92 17.80
C ARG A 747 30.18 16.16 16.72
N PHE A 748 29.48 15.55 15.76
CA PHE A 748 30.11 14.88 14.63
C PHE A 748 30.95 15.85 13.79
N TRP A 749 30.44 17.05 13.50
CA TRP A 749 31.17 18.13 12.85
C TRP A 749 32.47 18.48 13.61
N ARG A 750 32.44 18.51 14.91
CA ARG A 750 33.64 18.86 15.77
C ARG A 750 34.73 17.82 15.75
N LEU A 751 34.50 16.63 15.26
CA LEU A 751 35.58 15.67 15.01
C LEU A 751 36.50 16.13 13.89
N TYR A 752 35.97 16.87 12.95
CA TYR A 752 36.71 17.32 11.75
C TYR A 752 37.25 18.74 11.86
N PHE A 753 36.61 19.60 12.61
CA PHE A 753 36.93 21.01 12.71
C PHE A 753 37.21 21.45 14.15
N ASP A 754 38.25 22.29 14.33
CA ASP A 754 38.55 22.94 15.59
C ASP A 754 37.56 24.10 15.89
N ARG A 755 37.75 24.76 17.04
CA ARG A 755 36.94 25.90 17.48
C ARG A 755 37.03 27.12 16.55
N ASP A 756 38.16 27.25 15.82
CA ASP A 756 38.38 28.33 14.86
C ASP A 756 37.83 27.99 13.47
N GLY A 757 37.32 26.78 13.27
CA GLY A 757 36.76 26.29 12.02
C GLY A 757 37.78 25.82 11.00
N ARG A 758 38.99 25.49 11.48
CA ARG A 758 40.04 24.89 10.65
C ARG A 758 39.91 23.37 10.69
N LEU A 759 40.25 22.73 9.59
CA LEU A 759 40.30 21.28 9.51
C LEU A 759 41.34 20.76 10.56
N ALA A 760 40.88 19.97 11.50
CA ALA A 760 41.70 19.42 12.60
C ALA A 760 42.15 17.98 12.35
N VAL A 761 41.82 17.42 11.17
CA VAL A 761 42.14 16.04 10.79
C VAL A 761 43.65 15.86 10.60
N THR A 762 44.22 14.81 11.20
CA THR A 762 45.64 14.45 11.14
C THR A 762 45.85 13.13 10.42
N ASP A 763 47.08 12.95 9.91
CA ASP A 763 47.48 11.71 9.23
C ASP A 763 48.19 10.72 10.19
N GLU A 764 48.02 10.89 11.51
CA GLU A 764 48.54 9.95 12.52
C GLU A 764 47.82 8.59 12.41
N GLU A 765 48.56 7.52 12.71
CA GLU A 765 48.02 6.16 12.73
C GLU A 765 47.00 5.99 13.87
N PRO A 766 45.82 5.40 13.59
CA PRO A 766 44.82 5.09 14.61
C PRO A 766 45.32 3.99 15.58
N THR A 767 44.78 4.03 16.77
CA THR A 767 44.93 2.95 17.74
C THR A 767 44.07 1.74 17.32
N GLU A 768 44.38 0.57 17.87
CA GLU A 768 43.57 -0.63 17.67
C GLU A 768 42.09 -0.44 18.11
N GLU A 769 41.89 0.33 19.19
CA GLU A 769 40.54 0.60 19.71
C GLU A 769 39.75 1.52 18.77
N GLU A 770 40.37 2.56 18.24
CA GLU A 770 39.76 3.46 17.25
C GLU A 770 39.38 2.68 15.95
N LEU A 771 40.27 1.81 15.45
CA LEU A 771 39.99 0.95 14.31
C LEU A 771 38.87 -0.06 14.62
N ARG A 772 38.86 -0.63 15.81
CA ARG A 772 37.78 -1.54 16.23
C ARG A 772 36.44 -0.85 16.27
N THR A 773 36.37 0.35 16.84
CA THR A 773 35.16 1.18 16.89
C THR A 773 34.65 1.48 15.48
N LEU A 774 35.54 1.89 14.55
CA LEU A 774 35.23 2.15 13.18
C LEU A 774 34.63 0.89 12.50
N HIS A 775 35.34 -0.24 12.53
CA HIS A 775 34.94 -1.45 11.80
C HIS A 775 33.72 -2.10 12.41
N LYS A 776 33.51 -2.04 13.71
CA LYS A 776 32.28 -2.43 14.39
C LYS A 776 31.10 -1.57 13.92
N THR A 777 31.31 -0.27 13.75
CA THR A 777 30.29 0.66 13.25
C THR A 777 29.99 0.39 11.77
N ILE A 778 31.01 0.17 10.92
CA ILE A 778 30.81 -0.18 9.50
C ILE A 778 29.93 -1.44 9.38
N ARG A 779 30.26 -2.51 10.14
CA ARG A 779 29.46 -3.74 10.13
C ARG A 779 28.02 -3.46 10.54
N LYS A 780 27.84 -2.82 11.71
CA LYS A 780 26.51 -2.58 12.26
C LYS A 780 25.64 -1.73 11.34
N VAL A 781 26.16 -0.64 10.80
CA VAL A 781 25.41 0.25 9.90
C VAL A 781 25.10 -0.45 8.57
N THR A 782 26.04 -1.25 8.05
CA THR A 782 25.80 -2.04 6.80
C THR A 782 24.65 -3.03 7.00
N ASP A 783 24.72 -3.83 8.08
CA ASP A 783 23.67 -4.81 8.40
C ASP A 783 22.32 -4.13 8.62
N ASP A 784 22.30 -2.99 9.30
CA ASP A 784 21.08 -2.23 9.56
C ASP A 784 20.48 -1.62 8.29
N ILE A 785 21.28 -1.12 7.36
CA ILE A 785 20.78 -0.61 6.07
C ILE A 785 20.16 -1.75 5.25
N GLU A 786 20.86 -2.89 5.14
CA GLU A 786 20.35 -4.05 4.36
C GLU A 786 19.04 -4.63 4.97
N ASN A 787 18.85 -4.51 6.28
CA ASN A 787 17.66 -4.95 7.00
C ASN A 787 16.63 -3.85 7.29
N PHE A 788 16.82 -2.63 6.76
CA PHE A 788 15.94 -1.48 7.01
C PHE A 788 15.77 -1.11 8.50
N SER A 789 16.76 -1.44 9.32
CA SER A 789 16.81 -1.13 10.76
C SER A 789 17.49 0.23 11.01
N PHE A 790 17.01 1.28 10.35
CA PHE A 790 17.66 2.59 10.34
C PHE A 790 17.76 3.24 11.72
N ASN A 791 16.81 2.98 12.61
CA ASN A 791 16.85 3.48 13.99
C ASN A 791 18.06 2.98 14.76
N THR A 792 18.45 1.72 14.57
CA THR A 792 19.64 1.16 15.20
C THR A 792 20.92 1.61 14.51
N ALA A 793 20.89 1.88 13.20
CA ALA A 793 22.01 2.50 12.49
C ALA A 793 22.32 3.91 13.04
N VAL A 794 21.30 4.75 13.23
CA VAL A 794 21.48 6.08 13.84
C VAL A 794 22.06 5.97 15.25
N ALA A 795 21.55 5.04 16.07
CA ALA A 795 22.10 4.76 17.39
C ALA A 795 23.57 4.29 17.32
N ALA A 796 23.93 3.48 16.32
CA ALA A 796 25.31 3.03 16.13
C ALA A 796 26.29 4.19 15.85
N PHE A 797 25.87 5.19 15.05
CA PHE A 797 26.65 6.41 14.87
C PHE A 797 26.85 7.19 16.18
N MET A 798 25.82 7.30 17.00
CA MET A 798 25.93 7.98 18.31
C MET A 798 26.89 7.24 19.27
N ILE A 799 26.84 5.92 19.27
CA ILE A 799 27.76 5.08 20.06
C ILE A 799 29.19 5.25 19.54
N CYS A 800 29.38 5.18 18.22
CA CYS A 800 30.69 5.38 17.58
C CYS A 800 31.32 6.72 17.99
N LEU A 801 30.56 7.81 17.92
CA LEU A 801 31.01 9.12 18.33
C LEU A 801 31.46 9.18 19.82
N ASN A 802 30.73 8.49 20.70
CA ASN A 802 31.10 8.41 22.12
C ASN A 802 32.37 7.58 22.35
N GLU A 803 32.52 6.46 21.63
CA GLU A 803 33.70 5.57 21.76
C GLU A 803 34.96 6.19 21.13
N LEU A 804 34.84 6.95 20.03
CA LEU A 804 35.96 7.63 19.38
C LEU A 804 36.48 8.84 20.16
N GLY A 805 35.61 9.47 21.00
CA GLY A 805 35.97 10.70 21.71
C GLY A 805 36.35 11.83 20.74
N ASP A 806 37.56 12.38 20.89
CA ASP A 806 38.08 13.47 20.05
C ASP A 806 39.11 12.97 19.01
N CYS A 807 38.94 11.75 18.47
CA CYS A 807 39.85 11.16 17.48
C CYS A 807 39.95 12.02 16.22
N PRO A 808 41.15 12.59 15.89
CA PRO A 808 41.28 13.46 14.72
C PRO A 808 41.82 12.72 13.46
N LYS A 809 41.92 11.41 13.49
CA LYS A 809 42.72 10.64 12.52
C LYS A 809 41.99 10.39 11.23
N ARG A 810 42.54 10.82 10.10
CA ARG A 810 42.02 10.71 8.76
C ARG A 810 41.53 9.28 8.40
N ARG A 811 42.37 8.28 8.73
CA ARG A 811 42.06 6.87 8.42
C ARG A 811 40.80 6.34 9.12
N VAL A 812 40.31 7.03 10.16
CA VAL A 812 39.05 6.77 10.84
C VAL A 812 37.95 7.67 10.31
N LEU A 813 38.24 8.97 10.17
CA LEU A 813 37.23 9.98 9.89
C LEU A 813 36.78 9.99 8.43
N GLU A 814 37.65 9.71 7.46
CA GLU A 814 37.30 9.67 6.05
C GLU A 814 36.30 8.55 5.73
N PRO A 815 36.51 7.27 6.13
CA PRO A 815 35.50 6.24 5.99
C PRO A 815 34.20 6.56 6.74
N LEU A 816 34.28 7.22 7.89
CA LEU A 816 33.12 7.59 8.69
C LEU A 816 32.28 8.68 7.99
N ALA A 817 32.91 9.62 7.26
CA ALA A 817 32.19 10.59 6.43
C ALA A 817 31.41 9.92 5.28
N VAL A 818 32.01 8.90 4.65
CA VAL A 818 31.30 8.11 3.63
C VAL A 818 30.17 7.30 4.23
N LEU A 819 30.39 6.70 5.39
CA LEU A 819 29.39 5.84 6.07
C LEU A 819 28.13 6.60 6.47
N ILE A 820 28.24 7.87 6.89
CA ILE A 820 27.10 8.71 7.29
C ILE A 820 26.39 9.36 6.09
N ALA A 821 27.00 9.39 4.90
CA ALA A 821 26.48 10.08 3.72
C ALA A 821 25.05 9.67 3.34
N PRO A 822 24.61 8.42 3.41
CA PRO A 822 23.21 8.06 3.17
C PRO A 822 22.21 8.74 4.12
N PHE A 823 22.60 8.97 5.37
CA PHE A 823 21.73 9.53 6.42
C PHE A 823 21.76 11.06 6.45
N ALA A 824 22.96 11.64 6.35
CA ALA A 824 23.20 13.08 6.42
C ALA A 824 24.05 13.54 5.22
N PRO A 825 23.45 13.58 4.02
CA PRO A 825 24.19 13.78 2.77
C PRO A 825 24.83 15.15 2.65
N HIS A 826 24.21 16.22 3.13
CA HIS A 826 24.78 17.57 3.02
C HIS A 826 26.02 17.70 3.91
N LEU A 827 25.93 17.22 5.15
CA LEU A 827 27.07 17.18 6.06
C LEU A 827 28.23 16.38 5.47
N ALA A 828 27.91 15.19 4.93
CA ALA A 828 28.93 14.29 4.39
C ALA A 828 29.66 14.88 3.17
N GLU A 829 28.96 15.56 2.28
CA GLU A 829 29.55 16.26 1.14
C GLU A 829 30.53 17.36 1.60
N GLU A 830 30.12 18.17 2.58
CA GLU A 830 30.97 19.23 3.10
C GLU A 830 32.23 18.66 3.76
N LEU A 831 32.10 17.56 4.52
CA LEU A 831 33.25 16.88 5.11
C LEU A 831 34.17 16.27 4.05
N TRP A 832 33.59 15.68 3.00
CA TRP A 832 34.32 15.09 1.89
C TRP A 832 35.18 16.12 1.12
N GLU A 833 34.55 17.27 0.81
CA GLU A 833 35.28 18.40 0.20
C GLU A 833 36.36 18.94 1.14
N ALA A 834 36.08 19.10 2.42
CA ALA A 834 37.06 19.58 3.41
C ALA A 834 38.26 18.63 3.58
N LEU A 835 38.06 17.32 3.41
CA LEU A 835 39.12 16.32 3.41
C LEU A 835 40.01 16.38 2.15
N GLY A 836 39.70 17.25 1.19
CA GLY A 836 40.49 17.51 -0.01
C GLY A 836 40.05 16.77 -1.27
N HIS A 837 38.87 16.15 -1.25
CA HIS A 837 38.32 15.51 -2.42
C HIS A 837 37.63 16.53 -3.34
N THR A 838 37.70 16.31 -4.67
CA THR A 838 37.11 17.18 -5.69
C THR A 838 35.84 16.61 -6.31
N THR A 839 35.52 15.35 -6.00
CA THR A 839 34.30 14.66 -6.46
C THR A 839 33.23 14.70 -5.37
N THR A 840 31.98 14.41 -5.74
CA THR A 840 30.92 14.19 -4.76
C THR A 840 31.23 12.96 -3.88
N VAL A 841 30.77 12.96 -2.63
CA VAL A 841 30.86 11.78 -1.76
C VAL A 841 30.10 10.58 -2.33
N CYS A 842 29.15 10.82 -3.22
CA CYS A 842 28.39 9.76 -3.92
C CYS A 842 29.26 8.88 -4.82
N ASP A 843 30.42 9.37 -5.24
CA ASP A 843 31.39 8.63 -6.07
C ASP A 843 32.44 7.88 -5.22
N ALA A 844 32.41 8.04 -3.90
CA ALA A 844 33.27 7.30 -3.00
C ALA A 844 32.91 5.80 -2.97
N THR A 845 33.84 4.99 -2.52
CA THR A 845 33.59 3.56 -2.29
C THR A 845 33.09 3.35 -0.87
N TYR A 846 31.98 2.60 -0.72
CA TYR A 846 31.44 2.27 0.61
C TYR A 846 32.49 1.53 1.46
N PRO A 847 32.68 1.91 2.73
CA PRO A 847 33.67 1.28 3.59
C PRO A 847 33.37 -0.20 3.85
N VAL A 848 34.41 -1.02 3.83
CA VAL A 848 34.29 -2.46 4.09
C VAL A 848 34.81 -2.79 5.48
N CYS A 849 34.05 -3.59 6.22
CA CYS A 849 34.49 -4.08 7.53
C CYS A 849 35.59 -5.12 7.38
N GLU A 850 36.75 -4.89 7.97
CA GLU A 850 37.84 -5.85 8.05
C GLU A 850 37.78 -6.61 9.39
N GLU A 851 37.51 -7.93 9.33
CA GLU A 851 37.33 -8.81 10.52
C GLU A 851 38.49 -8.77 11.50
N LYS A 852 39.71 -8.56 11.00
CA LYS A 852 40.92 -8.51 11.83
C LYS A 852 40.84 -7.47 12.94
N TYR A 853 40.15 -6.36 12.71
CA TYR A 853 40.00 -5.28 13.71
C TYR A 853 38.88 -5.54 14.71
N LEU A 854 38.02 -6.53 14.51
CA LEU A 854 36.95 -6.89 15.43
C LEU A 854 37.40 -7.86 16.52
N VAL A 855 38.50 -8.56 16.27
CA VAL A 855 39.06 -9.51 17.23
C VAL A 855 39.83 -8.70 18.29
N ARG A 856 39.48 -8.86 19.56
CA ARG A 856 40.27 -8.30 20.67
C ARG A 856 41.55 -9.07 20.80
N SER A 857 42.68 -8.41 20.62
CA SER A 857 44.00 -8.93 20.91
C SER A 857 44.29 -9.01 22.42
N THR A 858 43.65 -8.12 23.19
CA THR A 858 43.79 -8.02 24.66
C THR A 858 42.42 -7.98 25.34
N PHE A 859 42.40 -8.39 26.60
CA PHE A 859 41.22 -8.26 27.48
C PHE A 859 41.66 -7.58 28.79
N GLU A 860 40.98 -6.50 29.19
CA GLU A 860 41.20 -5.81 30.45
C GLU A 860 40.53 -6.55 31.59
N TYR A 861 41.33 -7.25 32.39
CA TYR A 861 40.84 -7.98 33.57
C TYR A 861 40.67 -7.06 34.76
N PRO A 862 39.53 -6.99 35.42
CA PRO A 862 39.44 -6.47 36.77
C PRO A 862 40.15 -7.41 37.71
N VAL A 863 41.17 -6.92 38.41
CA VAL A 863 41.99 -7.70 39.34
C VAL A 863 41.58 -7.38 40.78
N SER A 864 41.06 -8.42 41.43
CA SER A 864 40.67 -8.34 42.84
C SER A 864 41.70 -9.00 43.74
N VAL A 865 41.87 -8.48 44.95
CA VAL A 865 42.66 -9.10 46.02
C VAL A 865 41.71 -9.38 47.19
N ASN A 866 41.62 -10.66 47.59
CA ASN A 866 40.67 -11.14 48.57
C ASN A 866 39.21 -10.69 48.29
N GLY A 867 38.78 -10.76 47.00
CA GLY A 867 37.45 -10.42 46.58
C GLY A 867 37.12 -8.91 46.42
N LYS A 868 38.09 -8.02 46.71
CA LYS A 868 37.92 -6.58 46.50
C LYS A 868 38.71 -6.11 45.29
N LEU A 869 38.03 -5.47 44.30
CA LEU A 869 38.66 -4.87 43.14
C LEU A 869 39.76 -3.88 43.54
N ARG A 870 40.97 -4.03 42.97
CA ARG A 870 42.13 -3.22 43.29
C ARG A 870 42.71 -2.45 42.10
N PHE A 871 42.79 -3.09 40.94
CA PHE A 871 43.28 -2.50 39.69
C PHE A 871 42.72 -3.24 38.49
N LYS A 872 43.04 -2.74 37.35
CA LYS A 872 42.71 -3.39 36.06
C LYS A 872 44.01 -3.60 35.32
N LYS A 873 44.10 -4.73 34.57
CA LYS A 873 45.27 -5.06 33.79
C LYS A 873 44.88 -5.77 32.50
N GLU A 874 45.52 -5.35 31.41
CA GLU A 874 45.31 -5.98 30.10
C GLU A 874 46.24 -7.18 29.91
N TYR A 875 45.69 -8.29 29.42
CA TYR A 875 46.44 -9.46 28.97
C TYR A 875 45.96 -9.89 27.60
N ALA A 876 46.88 -10.42 26.76
CA ALA A 876 46.51 -10.95 25.44
C ALA A 876 45.49 -12.08 25.59
N VAL A 877 44.46 -12.05 24.73
CA VAL A 877 43.39 -13.10 24.72
C VAL A 877 43.97 -14.50 24.45
N ALA A 878 45.11 -14.56 23.77
CA ALA A 878 45.81 -15.81 23.49
C ALA A 878 46.53 -16.41 24.72
N MET A 879 46.69 -15.63 25.83
CA MET A 879 47.31 -16.15 27.03
C MET A 879 46.41 -17.14 27.75
N THR A 880 47.00 -18.24 28.12
CA THR A 880 46.33 -19.24 28.96
C THR A 880 46.09 -18.71 30.40
N PRO A 881 45.11 -19.24 31.13
CA PRO A 881 44.92 -18.87 32.53
C PRO A 881 46.16 -19.01 33.38
N ALA A 882 47.00 -20.01 33.11
CA ALA A 882 48.24 -20.23 33.83
C ALA A 882 49.29 -19.14 33.54
N GLU A 883 49.44 -18.70 32.32
CA GLU A 883 50.30 -17.59 31.93
C GLU A 883 49.86 -16.27 32.55
N ILE A 884 48.52 -16.01 32.54
CA ILE A 884 47.96 -14.82 33.22
C ILE A 884 48.19 -14.87 34.73
N GLN A 885 48.02 -16.05 35.36
CA GLN A 885 48.31 -16.24 36.80
C GLN A 885 49.76 -15.90 37.12
N ALA A 886 50.70 -16.36 36.30
CA ALA A 886 52.11 -16.08 36.45
C ALA A 886 52.44 -14.59 36.26
N ALA A 887 51.87 -13.97 35.24
CA ALA A 887 52.10 -12.56 34.91
C ALA A 887 51.50 -11.63 35.96
N VAL A 888 50.25 -11.83 36.39
CA VAL A 888 49.57 -10.90 37.28
C VAL A 888 50.24 -10.74 38.65
N VAL A 889 50.86 -11.77 39.15
CA VAL A 889 51.53 -11.70 40.46
C VAL A 889 52.82 -10.90 40.40
N THR A 890 53.43 -10.76 39.22
CA THR A 890 54.65 -9.99 39.01
C THR A 890 54.42 -8.51 38.76
N GLU A 891 53.14 -8.11 38.49
CA GLU A 891 52.76 -6.75 38.19
C GLU A 891 53.05 -5.82 39.41
N PRO A 892 53.60 -4.60 39.19
CA PRO A 892 53.86 -3.64 40.24
C PRO A 892 52.63 -3.30 41.08
N GLU A 893 51.44 -3.23 40.43
CA GLU A 893 50.17 -2.97 41.10
C GLU A 893 49.76 -4.12 42.02
N ALA A 894 49.99 -5.38 41.63
CA ALA A 894 49.72 -6.55 42.46
C ALA A 894 50.68 -6.63 43.63
N GLN A 895 51.96 -6.33 43.41
CA GLN A 895 53.00 -6.36 44.43
C GLN A 895 52.71 -5.42 45.62
N LYS A 896 52.08 -4.25 45.35
CA LYS A 896 51.63 -3.34 46.42
C LYS A 896 50.67 -3.98 47.40
N TRP A 897 49.83 -4.93 46.93
CA TRP A 897 48.84 -5.59 47.75
C TRP A 897 49.31 -6.92 48.31
N LEU A 898 50.31 -7.51 47.69
CA LEU A 898 50.92 -8.75 48.16
C LEU A 898 51.87 -8.48 49.40
N ASP A 899 52.43 -7.30 49.45
CA ASP A 899 53.32 -6.88 50.62
C ASP A 899 54.38 -7.95 50.96
N GLY A 900 55.00 -8.50 49.90
CA GLY A 900 56.03 -9.52 50.05
C GLY A 900 55.54 -10.95 50.37
N LYS A 901 54.22 -11.16 50.42
CA LYS A 901 53.58 -12.48 50.66
C LYS A 901 53.36 -13.23 49.33
N THR A 902 53.51 -14.53 49.39
CA THR A 902 53.14 -15.42 48.26
C THR A 902 51.65 -15.65 48.30
N PRO A 903 50.96 -15.46 47.15
CA PRO A 903 49.52 -15.75 47.07
C PRO A 903 49.20 -17.22 47.38
N LYS A 904 48.18 -17.48 48.14
CA LYS A 904 47.66 -18.83 48.36
C LYS A 904 47.05 -19.42 47.12
N LYS A 905 46.40 -18.58 46.36
CA LYS A 905 45.74 -18.96 45.09
C LYS A 905 45.51 -17.75 44.21
N VAL A 906 45.69 -17.91 42.92
CA VAL A 906 45.31 -16.94 41.91
C VAL A 906 44.23 -17.60 41.04
N ILE A 907 43.05 -17.00 40.98
CA ILE A 907 41.91 -17.52 40.23
C ILE A 907 41.74 -16.61 39.01
N VAL A 908 41.91 -17.16 37.82
CA VAL A 908 41.66 -16.48 36.55
C VAL A 908 40.41 -17.09 35.93
N VAL A 909 39.41 -16.26 35.73
CA VAL A 909 38.23 -16.61 34.94
C VAL A 909 38.39 -15.94 33.56
N PRO A 910 38.68 -16.72 32.48
CA PRO A 910 38.97 -16.15 31.18
C PRO A 910 37.85 -15.20 30.71
N GLY A 911 38.22 -14.00 30.23
CA GLY A 911 37.29 -12.99 29.75
C GLY A 911 36.36 -12.41 30.82
N LYS A 912 36.67 -12.54 32.12
CA LYS A 912 35.85 -12.02 33.22
C LYS A 912 36.65 -11.30 34.32
N ILE A 913 37.41 -12.01 35.12
CA ILE A 913 38.03 -11.47 36.35
C ILE A 913 39.27 -12.28 36.77
N ILE A 914 40.17 -11.60 37.45
CA ILE A 914 41.26 -12.22 38.19
C ILE A 914 41.04 -11.93 39.68
N ASN A 915 41.21 -12.97 40.52
CA ASN A 915 41.17 -12.79 41.99
C ASN A 915 42.40 -13.43 42.64
N ILE A 916 43.22 -12.60 43.29
CA ILE A 916 44.39 -13.02 44.05
C ILE A 916 43.97 -13.23 45.52
N VAL A 917 44.20 -14.40 46.03
CA VAL A 917 43.89 -14.76 47.42
C VAL A 917 45.21 -14.84 48.18
N ILE A 918 45.34 -14.00 49.22
CA ILE A 918 46.52 -13.89 50.02
C ILE A 918 46.32 -14.67 51.32
#